data_3309a545d6607dabfb1e7fefb76f2946
#
_entry.id   3309a545d6607dabfb1e7fefb76f2946
#
_cell.length_a   1.000
_cell.length_b   1.000
_cell.length_c   1.000
_cell.angle_alpha   90.00
_cell.angle_beta   90.00
_cell.angle_gamma   90.00
#
_symmetry.space_group_name_H-M   'P 1'
#
loop_
_entity.id
_entity.type
_entity.pdbx_description
1 polymer ?
#
loop_
_entity_poly.entity_id
_entity_poly.type
_entity_poly.pdbx_seq_one_letter_code
_entity_poly.pdbx_strand_id
1 'polypeptide(L)'
;MYQQKKQWCVLHAKLFKLFVGGALLLAVSPAYAAGDNYSGTGSTHSSLIVHQNGRTITGTVIDETGETVIGANVVVKGTTNGSITDVDGRFSLNNVPDGAILIVSYVGYEDLSVKVGVQSQLTIKLKESSELIDEVVVVGYASQKKVNLSGSVASVNMDDIAEKRPITNLSSGLAGMAAGVSVTSSSNKPGDDNASILVRGQGTLNNSSPLVIIDGVESNINTVAPQDVESMTVLKDAASASIYGSRAANGVILITTKKGKSGKVNIDYTGYASLESIGRTLEPVSNYADYMELMNEAYNNSGQPGRFSEATIKEWRDDNGRNPLIYPNTNWIDEVFGTAVATNHNLSVNGGSEKINFYTSFGYNNNPGVMENSGYERYNFRSNVEAKVTKWLTLGAKVSGYLANIDLGQDRVDDMFTYGVASTPGLVLRHDGRYGAMQNPEDDAQANNPLWWLNREVGEKKERNVRAQFNGTITPLKGLSISGSYSYELTDKDNWEKPNFNDRWNFATETMTQKDSGQSYIYNYNRKIERIFMDGVIRYENKFFNNRFDLNAMVGASQEMRRDRSFSAKKYDWLDSSVDVINGATGESTTTGSHSEWAMRSFFGRINLGWDNKYLLEVNLRADASSRFSKDNRWGYFPSMSAAWRMEQESFMAGTRNWLDALKLRVSYGQLGNNDLKGNDYAAVPVYAQSNYVLNGNKAVGLGMTSISNTGLTWESTAITNIGVDFGVLNNRLNGSLEYFYKKTSDILIDLPAPLVHGTAGIPIQNSAEVVNKGFELTLNWADKINDFHYNIGANLTFVDNEVTKFKGDEASYSGTTMIKEGYGINTQYIYIADRIVQTQADLDYVQSLVDLSLIHIS
;
A
#
# COMPACT_ATOMS: atom_id res chain seq x y z
N MET A 1 -36.20 -4.90 -15.95
CA MET A 1 -34.91 -4.73 -15.20
C MET A 1 -34.62 -5.87 -14.21
N TYR A 2 -35.58 -6.29 -13.40
CA TYR A 2 -35.39 -7.37 -12.40
C TYR A 2 -35.14 -8.78 -13.01
N GLN A 3 -35.77 -9.11 -14.12
CA GLN A 3 -35.57 -10.39 -14.80
C GLN A 3 -34.25 -10.49 -15.56
N GLN A 4 -33.71 -9.41 -16.09
CA GLN A 4 -32.38 -9.40 -16.72
C GLN A 4 -31.25 -9.55 -15.69
N LYS A 5 -31.41 -9.00 -14.46
CA LYS A 5 -30.45 -9.20 -13.36
C LYS A 5 -30.35 -10.67 -12.92
N LYS A 6 -31.48 -11.39 -12.92
CA LYS A 6 -31.51 -12.81 -12.52
C LYS A 6 -30.80 -13.72 -13.52
N GLN A 7 -30.91 -13.44 -14.81
CA GLN A 7 -30.20 -14.20 -15.86
C GLN A 7 -28.70 -13.96 -15.83
N TRP A 8 -28.26 -12.73 -15.52
CA TRP A 8 -26.86 -12.38 -15.40
C TRP A 8 -26.18 -13.02 -14.19
N CYS A 9 -26.81 -13.04 -13.03
CA CYS A 9 -26.29 -13.71 -11.82
C CYS A 9 -26.18 -15.24 -11.99
N VAL A 10 -27.13 -15.85 -12.69
CA VAL A 10 -27.09 -17.30 -12.95
C VAL A 10 -26.01 -17.67 -13.94
N LEU A 11 -25.71 -16.82 -14.94
CA LEU A 11 -24.62 -17.04 -15.88
C LEU A 11 -23.24 -16.93 -15.19
N HIS A 12 -23.05 -15.97 -14.29
CA HIS A 12 -21.82 -15.81 -13.54
C HIS A 12 -21.56 -16.95 -12.55
N ALA A 13 -22.61 -17.40 -11.85
CA ALA A 13 -22.51 -18.52 -10.94
C ALA A 13 -22.22 -19.85 -11.68
N LYS A 14 -22.73 -20.02 -12.90
CA LYS A 14 -22.41 -21.19 -13.73
C LYS A 14 -21.01 -21.15 -14.31
N LEU A 15 -20.56 -19.98 -14.80
CA LEU A 15 -19.18 -19.80 -15.28
C LEU A 15 -18.16 -19.99 -14.13
N PHE A 16 -18.44 -19.47 -12.96
CA PHE A 16 -17.58 -19.64 -11.78
C PHE A 16 -17.47 -21.10 -11.36
N LYS A 17 -18.57 -21.84 -11.33
CA LYS A 17 -18.55 -23.28 -11.02
C LYS A 17 -17.82 -24.12 -12.06
N LEU A 18 -17.87 -23.75 -13.33
CA LEU A 18 -17.11 -24.42 -14.41
C LEU A 18 -15.61 -24.17 -14.31
N PHE A 19 -15.21 -22.94 -13.98
CA PHE A 19 -13.78 -22.58 -13.87
C PHE A 19 -13.13 -23.06 -12.57
N VAL A 20 -13.82 -23.01 -11.44
CA VAL A 20 -13.30 -23.50 -10.15
C VAL A 20 -13.22 -25.03 -10.15
N GLY A 21 -14.18 -25.71 -10.75
CA GLY A 21 -14.14 -27.16 -10.92
C GLY A 21 -13.01 -27.64 -11.83
N GLY A 22 -12.68 -26.88 -12.90
CA GLY A 22 -11.59 -27.19 -13.80
C GLY A 22 -10.18 -26.92 -13.23
N ALA A 23 -10.03 -25.87 -12.42
CA ALA A 23 -8.75 -25.54 -11.79
C ALA A 23 -8.39 -26.50 -10.63
N LEU A 24 -9.36 -27.00 -9.88
CA LEU A 24 -9.13 -28.01 -8.83
C LEU A 24 -8.76 -29.38 -9.42
N LEU A 25 -9.25 -29.73 -10.60
CA LEU A 25 -8.91 -31.01 -11.26
C LEU A 25 -7.50 -31.03 -11.86
N LEU A 26 -6.88 -29.87 -12.10
CA LEU A 26 -5.49 -29.79 -12.58
C LEU A 26 -4.44 -29.81 -11.46
N ALA A 27 -4.85 -29.63 -10.21
CA ALA A 27 -3.94 -29.57 -9.07
C ALA A 27 -3.75 -30.89 -8.33
N VAL A 28 -4.51 -31.94 -8.67
CA VAL A 28 -4.40 -33.25 -7.99
C VAL A 28 -4.32 -34.38 -9.03
N SER A 29 -3.13 -34.56 -9.58
CA SER A 29 -2.75 -35.80 -10.24
C SER A 29 -1.38 -36.22 -9.75
N PRO A 30 -1.26 -37.16 -8.79
CA PRO A 30 0.04 -37.75 -8.51
C PRO A 30 0.40 -38.68 -9.66
N ALA A 31 1.55 -38.41 -10.30
CA ALA A 31 2.13 -39.34 -11.25
C ALA A 31 2.57 -40.61 -10.54
N TYR A 32 1.78 -41.64 -10.63
CA TYR A 32 2.22 -43.01 -10.34
C TYR A 32 3.08 -43.50 -11.50
N ALA A 33 4.37 -43.61 -11.29
CA ALA A 33 5.26 -44.35 -12.14
C ALA A 33 5.15 -45.84 -11.75
N ALA A 34 4.35 -46.60 -12.48
CA ALA A 34 4.39 -48.06 -12.44
C ALA A 34 5.36 -48.52 -13.52
N GLY A 35 6.41 -49.15 -13.10
CA GLY A 35 7.30 -49.90 -14.01
C GLY A 35 6.63 -51.21 -14.39
N ASP A 36 6.58 -51.49 -15.66
CA ASP A 36 6.39 -52.87 -16.18
C ASP A 36 7.41 -53.19 -17.27
N ASN A 37 8.17 -54.20 -16.97
CA ASN A 37 9.03 -54.89 -17.92
C ASN A 37 8.20 -55.57 -18.98
N TYR A 38 8.41 -55.27 -20.24
CA TYR A 38 8.08 -56.17 -21.34
C TYR A 38 9.21 -56.27 -22.34
N SER A 39 9.81 -57.46 -22.43
CA SER A 39 10.71 -57.87 -23.47
C SER A 39 9.94 -58.25 -24.74
N GLY A 40 10.37 -57.76 -25.90
CA GLY A 40 9.77 -58.15 -27.18
C GLY A 40 10.42 -57.52 -28.38
N THR A 41 11.41 -58.18 -28.90
CA THR A 41 11.88 -58.34 -30.30
C THR A 41 11.52 -57.30 -31.35
N GLY A 42 12.58 -56.64 -31.84
CA GLY A 42 12.97 -56.55 -33.25
C GLY A 42 12.10 -55.78 -34.24
N SER A 43 12.60 -54.63 -34.66
CA SER A 43 12.76 -54.25 -36.06
C SER A 43 13.74 -53.07 -36.21
N THR A 44 14.78 -53.34 -36.99
CA THR A 44 15.80 -52.37 -37.36
C THR A 44 15.27 -51.29 -38.30
N HIS A 45 15.26 -50.01 -37.81
CA HIS A 45 15.37 -48.90 -38.71
C HIS A 45 16.70 -48.17 -38.43
N SER A 46 17.64 -48.36 -39.36
CA SER A 46 18.88 -47.61 -39.44
C SER A 46 18.56 -46.13 -39.72
N SER A 47 18.59 -45.33 -38.69
CA SER A 47 18.81 -43.89 -38.84
C SER A 47 20.32 -43.67 -38.89
N LEU A 48 20.82 -43.15 -39.98
CA LEU A 48 22.18 -42.69 -40.16
C LEU A 48 22.44 -41.59 -39.12
N ILE A 49 23.07 -41.97 -37.99
CA ILE A 49 23.71 -41.03 -37.09
C ILE A 49 24.98 -40.57 -37.77
N VAL A 50 24.95 -39.37 -38.34
CA VAL A 50 26.16 -38.65 -38.71
C VAL A 50 26.86 -38.33 -37.38
N HIS A 51 27.86 -39.08 -37.03
CA HIS A 51 28.82 -38.68 -35.98
C HIS A 51 29.59 -37.45 -36.49
N GLN A 52 29.10 -36.28 -36.13
CA GLN A 52 29.96 -35.11 -36.11
C GLN A 52 30.94 -35.32 -34.95
N ASN A 53 32.20 -35.51 -35.29
CA ASN A 53 33.29 -35.56 -34.31
C ASN A 53 33.40 -34.17 -33.63
N GLY A 54 32.68 -33.97 -32.55
CA GLY A 54 32.83 -32.78 -31.71
C GLY A 54 34.11 -32.91 -30.87
N ARG A 55 34.87 -31.83 -30.79
CA ARG A 55 36.06 -31.75 -29.97
C ARG A 55 35.78 -31.08 -28.62
N THR A 56 36.66 -31.29 -27.65
CA THR A 56 36.62 -30.58 -26.39
C THR A 56 37.29 -29.22 -26.56
N ILE A 57 36.60 -28.16 -26.22
CA ILE A 57 37.09 -26.77 -26.18
C ILE A 57 37.21 -26.35 -24.72
N THR A 58 38.42 -25.93 -24.36
CA THR A 58 38.73 -25.35 -23.05
C THR A 58 39.10 -23.88 -23.22
N GLY A 59 38.96 -23.10 -22.18
CA GLY A 59 39.39 -21.72 -22.25
C GLY A 59 39.28 -21.00 -20.93
N THR A 60 39.70 -19.75 -20.95
CA THR A 60 39.60 -18.84 -19.80
C THR A 60 38.88 -17.57 -20.24
N VAL A 61 37.93 -17.13 -19.43
CA VAL A 61 37.24 -15.87 -19.60
C VAL A 61 37.88 -14.85 -18.68
N ILE A 62 38.31 -13.74 -19.25
CA ILE A 62 38.93 -12.59 -18.55
C ILE A 62 38.21 -11.31 -18.90
N ASP A 63 38.34 -10.29 -18.08
CA ASP A 63 37.86 -8.94 -18.35
C ASP A 63 38.88 -8.09 -19.13
N GLU A 64 38.57 -6.80 -19.32
CA GLU A 64 39.45 -5.84 -19.99
C GLU A 64 40.73 -5.55 -19.21
N THR A 65 40.75 -5.74 -17.90
CA THR A 65 41.92 -5.56 -17.02
C THR A 65 42.82 -6.79 -16.98
N GLY A 66 42.29 -7.96 -17.45
CA GLY A 66 42.98 -9.26 -17.44
C GLY A 66 42.61 -10.09 -16.20
N GLU A 67 41.67 -9.66 -15.36
CA GLU A 67 41.14 -10.47 -14.26
C GLU A 67 40.21 -11.57 -14.76
N THR A 68 40.21 -12.71 -14.07
CA THR A 68 39.39 -13.86 -14.44
C THR A 68 37.93 -13.65 -14.07
N VAL A 69 36.99 -13.88 -15.01
CA VAL A 69 35.55 -13.77 -14.80
C VAL A 69 34.99 -15.11 -14.31
N ILE A 70 34.66 -15.17 -13.03
CA ILE A 70 34.11 -16.36 -12.35
C ILE A 70 32.60 -16.43 -12.59
N GLY A 71 32.08 -17.61 -12.92
CA GLY A 71 30.64 -17.78 -13.12
C GLY A 71 30.09 -17.32 -14.46
N ALA A 72 30.96 -16.95 -15.42
CA ALA A 72 30.51 -16.62 -16.78
C ALA A 72 29.92 -17.85 -17.48
N ASN A 73 28.81 -17.68 -18.15
CA ASN A 73 28.10 -18.73 -18.88
C ASN A 73 28.64 -18.81 -20.30
N VAL A 74 29.12 -19.96 -20.71
CA VAL A 74 29.66 -20.23 -22.04
C VAL A 74 28.82 -21.30 -22.70
N VAL A 75 28.07 -20.96 -23.76
CA VAL A 75 27.11 -21.87 -24.41
C VAL A 75 27.36 -21.94 -25.89
N VAL A 76 27.27 -23.14 -26.47
CA VAL A 76 27.28 -23.32 -27.92
C VAL A 76 25.95 -22.85 -28.50
N LYS A 77 26.02 -21.84 -29.38
CA LYS A 77 24.82 -21.18 -29.95
C LYS A 77 23.87 -22.20 -30.58
N GLY A 78 22.61 -22.15 -30.16
CA GLY A 78 21.54 -23.01 -30.67
C GLY A 78 21.50 -24.43 -30.08
N THR A 79 22.26 -24.68 -29.00
CA THR A 79 22.28 -25.96 -28.30
C THR A 79 22.15 -25.77 -26.80
N THR A 80 21.96 -26.86 -26.06
CA THR A 80 21.98 -26.88 -24.58
C THR A 80 23.39 -27.21 -24.03
N ASN A 81 24.40 -27.30 -24.90
CA ASN A 81 25.77 -27.59 -24.51
C ASN A 81 26.43 -26.31 -23.97
N GLY A 82 26.59 -26.21 -22.65
CA GLY A 82 27.15 -25.06 -21.96
C GLY A 82 27.96 -25.42 -20.73
N SER A 83 28.82 -24.51 -20.30
CA SER A 83 29.65 -24.61 -19.10
C SER A 83 29.67 -23.25 -18.41
N ILE A 84 29.84 -23.24 -17.11
CA ILE A 84 30.05 -22.03 -16.29
C ILE A 84 31.54 -21.99 -15.94
N THR A 85 32.15 -20.82 -15.97
CA THR A 85 33.56 -20.65 -15.58
C THR A 85 33.78 -20.90 -14.09
N ASP A 86 34.88 -21.57 -13.76
CA ASP A 86 35.30 -21.85 -12.38
C ASP A 86 35.97 -20.63 -11.70
N VAL A 87 36.51 -20.85 -10.50
CA VAL A 87 37.20 -19.80 -9.70
C VAL A 87 38.45 -19.22 -10.37
N ASP A 88 39.03 -19.91 -11.34
CA ASP A 88 40.15 -19.44 -12.18
C ASP A 88 39.67 -18.90 -13.53
N GLY A 89 38.34 -18.68 -13.70
CA GLY A 89 37.74 -18.23 -14.94
C GLY A 89 37.76 -19.23 -16.07
N ARG A 90 38.01 -20.53 -15.79
CA ARG A 90 38.21 -21.59 -16.80
C ARG A 90 36.87 -22.27 -17.10
N PHE A 91 36.66 -22.63 -18.37
CA PHE A 91 35.56 -23.45 -18.83
C PHE A 91 36.00 -24.63 -19.67
N SER A 92 35.18 -25.67 -19.74
CA SER A 92 35.40 -26.84 -20.61
C SER A 92 34.07 -27.27 -21.22
N LEU A 93 34.01 -27.30 -22.54
CA LEU A 93 32.87 -27.76 -23.33
C LEU A 93 33.26 -28.97 -24.16
N ASN A 94 32.56 -30.07 -23.95
CA ASN A 94 32.75 -31.30 -24.74
C ASN A 94 31.84 -31.32 -25.97
N ASN A 95 32.19 -32.07 -27.00
CA ASN A 95 31.37 -32.25 -28.19
C ASN A 95 30.97 -30.92 -28.92
N VAL A 96 31.93 -30.01 -29.07
CA VAL A 96 31.72 -28.77 -29.82
C VAL A 96 32.00 -29.00 -31.29
N PRO A 97 31.03 -28.76 -32.21
CA PRO A 97 31.22 -28.87 -33.64
C PRO A 97 32.28 -27.89 -34.16
N ASP A 98 32.99 -28.27 -35.20
CA ASP A 98 33.91 -27.34 -35.85
C ASP A 98 33.20 -26.13 -36.44
N GLY A 99 33.72 -24.95 -36.19
CA GLY A 99 33.12 -23.69 -36.60
C GLY A 99 31.91 -23.25 -35.83
N ALA A 100 31.57 -23.91 -34.69
CA ALA A 100 30.53 -23.48 -33.79
C ALA A 100 30.77 -22.05 -33.26
N ILE A 101 29.69 -21.37 -32.89
CA ILE A 101 29.75 -20.05 -32.23
C ILE A 101 29.48 -20.29 -30.74
N LEU A 102 30.39 -19.86 -29.88
CA LEU A 102 30.17 -19.78 -28.45
C LEU A 102 29.57 -18.43 -28.12
N ILE A 103 28.51 -18.41 -27.30
CA ILE A 103 27.98 -17.21 -26.66
C ILE A 103 28.51 -17.22 -25.23
N VAL A 104 29.23 -16.18 -24.87
CA VAL A 104 29.74 -15.96 -23.52
C VAL A 104 29.01 -14.77 -22.93
N SER A 105 28.36 -15.00 -21.80
CA SER A 105 27.56 -13.99 -21.10
C SER A 105 27.86 -14.01 -19.61
N TYR A 106 27.94 -12.83 -19.02
CA TYR A 106 28.07 -12.63 -17.58
C TYR A 106 27.43 -11.33 -17.14
N VAL A 107 26.87 -11.30 -15.95
CA VAL A 107 26.22 -10.10 -15.43
C VAL A 107 27.21 -8.95 -15.32
N GLY A 108 26.90 -7.81 -15.94
CA GLY A 108 27.79 -6.64 -16.00
C GLY A 108 28.76 -6.62 -17.20
N TYR A 109 28.70 -7.58 -18.11
CA TYR A 109 29.49 -7.63 -19.32
C TYR A 109 28.65 -7.72 -20.60
N GLU A 110 29.20 -7.23 -21.72
CA GLU A 110 28.56 -7.37 -23.04
C GLU A 110 28.60 -8.85 -23.49
N ASP A 111 27.48 -9.39 -23.99
CA ASP A 111 27.43 -10.73 -24.56
C ASP A 111 28.36 -10.84 -25.75
N LEU A 112 29.31 -11.74 -25.68
CA LEU A 112 30.31 -11.96 -26.75
C LEU A 112 30.06 -13.24 -27.50
N SER A 113 29.99 -13.13 -28.84
CA SER A 113 29.92 -14.30 -29.72
C SER A 113 31.30 -14.62 -30.32
N VAL A 114 31.84 -15.75 -29.96
CA VAL A 114 33.18 -16.21 -30.37
C VAL A 114 33.05 -17.41 -31.32
N LYS A 115 33.54 -17.30 -32.53
CA LYS A 115 33.58 -18.41 -33.48
C LYS A 115 34.76 -19.36 -33.14
N VAL A 116 34.46 -20.64 -32.90
CA VAL A 116 35.46 -21.63 -32.62
C VAL A 116 36.29 -21.92 -33.88
N GLY A 117 37.56 -21.57 -33.83
CA GLY A 117 38.54 -21.84 -34.91
C GLY A 117 39.20 -23.22 -34.76
N VAL A 118 40.41 -23.37 -35.28
CA VAL A 118 41.19 -24.61 -35.20
C VAL A 118 41.75 -24.88 -33.81
N GLN A 119 41.82 -23.85 -32.96
CA GLN A 119 42.37 -23.94 -31.60
C GLN A 119 41.38 -24.61 -30.63
N SER A 120 41.90 -25.47 -29.74
CA SER A 120 41.11 -26.12 -28.68
C SER A 120 41.14 -25.37 -27.36
N GLN A 121 41.99 -24.36 -27.22
CA GLN A 121 42.11 -23.51 -26.06
C GLN A 121 41.86 -22.06 -26.47
N LEU A 122 40.92 -21.38 -25.75
CA LEU A 122 40.48 -20.03 -26.06
C LEU A 122 40.69 -19.12 -24.83
N THR A 123 41.20 -17.91 -25.06
CA THR A 123 41.12 -16.84 -24.09
C THR A 123 40.08 -15.84 -24.58
N ILE A 124 39.02 -15.69 -23.82
CA ILE A 124 37.87 -14.86 -24.17
C ILE A 124 37.88 -13.62 -23.28
N LYS A 125 37.97 -12.46 -23.91
CA LYS A 125 38.00 -11.19 -23.22
C LYS A 125 36.63 -10.55 -23.28
N LEU A 126 35.93 -10.49 -22.14
CA LEU A 126 34.67 -9.77 -22.00
C LEU A 126 34.93 -8.29 -21.79
N LYS A 127 34.10 -7.48 -22.37
CA LYS A 127 34.06 -6.05 -22.17
C LYS A 127 33.00 -5.70 -21.16
N GLU A 128 33.35 -4.93 -20.13
CA GLU A 128 32.35 -4.46 -19.17
C GLU A 128 31.23 -3.73 -19.93
N SER A 129 30.02 -4.14 -19.69
CA SER A 129 28.84 -3.46 -20.23
C SER A 129 28.68 -2.14 -19.48
N SER A 130 28.93 -1.04 -20.18
CA SER A 130 28.54 0.28 -19.70
C SER A 130 27.05 0.55 -19.88
N GLU A 131 26.31 -0.40 -20.46
CA GLU A 131 24.87 -0.32 -20.48
C GLU A 131 24.37 -0.58 -19.06
N LEU A 132 23.70 0.44 -18.48
CA LEU A 132 22.72 0.24 -17.42
C LEU A 132 21.95 -1.03 -17.79
N ILE A 133 21.98 -2.06 -16.91
CA ILE A 133 21.07 -3.21 -17.03
C ILE A 133 19.77 -2.64 -17.48
N ASP A 134 19.27 -3.06 -18.64
CA ASP A 134 18.06 -2.52 -19.27
C ASP A 134 16.90 -2.69 -18.28
N GLU A 135 16.78 -1.75 -17.33
CA GLU A 135 15.72 -1.76 -16.33
C GLU A 135 14.38 -1.72 -17.06
N VAL A 136 13.68 -2.84 -17.02
CA VAL A 136 12.37 -2.98 -17.64
C VAL A 136 11.33 -2.62 -16.60
N VAL A 137 10.56 -1.58 -16.88
CA VAL A 137 9.50 -1.09 -16.02
C VAL A 137 8.16 -1.48 -16.61
N VAL A 138 7.25 -1.97 -15.77
CA VAL A 138 5.87 -2.22 -16.16
C VAL A 138 5.12 -0.89 -16.13
N VAL A 139 4.63 -0.44 -17.28
CA VAL A 139 3.82 0.78 -17.40
C VAL A 139 2.58 0.49 -18.24
N GLY A 140 1.43 0.58 -17.62
CA GLY A 140 0.19 0.20 -18.29
C GLY A 140 0.12 -1.31 -18.52
N TYR A 141 -0.37 -1.68 -19.65
CA TYR A 141 -0.48 -3.07 -20.09
C TYR A 141 0.79 -3.56 -20.81
N ALA A 142 1.94 -2.90 -20.61
CA ALA A 142 3.18 -3.18 -21.31
C ALA A 142 4.41 -3.07 -20.39
N SER A 143 5.42 -3.89 -20.67
CA SER A 143 6.76 -3.70 -20.10
C SER A 143 7.59 -2.88 -21.10
N GLN A 144 8.24 -1.82 -20.62
CA GLN A 144 9.09 -0.96 -21.44
C GLN A 144 10.44 -0.75 -20.76
N LYS A 145 11.49 -0.59 -21.59
CA LYS A 145 12.80 -0.19 -21.06
C LYS A 145 12.71 1.22 -20.48
N LYS A 146 13.25 1.45 -19.31
CA LYS A 146 13.24 2.76 -18.62
C LYS A 146 13.78 3.89 -19.49
N VAL A 147 14.78 3.60 -20.31
CA VAL A 147 15.35 4.57 -21.26
C VAL A 147 14.35 5.06 -22.29
N ASN A 148 13.34 4.27 -22.62
CA ASN A 148 12.30 4.59 -23.62
C ASN A 148 11.05 5.22 -23.01
N LEU A 149 11.01 5.41 -21.69
CA LEU A 149 9.88 6.09 -21.06
C LEU A 149 10.00 7.61 -21.26
N SER A 150 8.90 8.22 -21.68
CA SER A 150 8.75 9.68 -21.81
C SER A 150 8.04 10.32 -20.63
N GLY A 151 7.35 9.52 -19.78
CA GLY A 151 6.69 9.97 -18.56
C GLY A 151 7.59 9.94 -17.32
N SER A 152 7.10 10.53 -16.23
CA SER A 152 7.74 10.53 -14.91
C SER A 152 7.40 9.27 -14.12
N VAL A 153 8.39 8.40 -13.94
CA VAL A 153 8.23 7.09 -13.32
C VAL A 153 9.36 6.83 -12.34
N ALA A 154 9.03 6.40 -11.11
CA ALA A 154 9.99 5.89 -10.15
C ALA A 154 9.78 4.38 -9.97
N SER A 155 10.84 3.59 -10.08
CA SER A 155 10.82 2.14 -9.87
C SER A 155 11.57 1.80 -8.59
N VAL A 156 11.01 0.90 -7.80
CA VAL A 156 11.57 0.40 -6.55
C VAL A 156 11.64 -1.12 -6.66
N ASN A 157 12.86 -1.65 -6.61
CA ASN A 157 13.08 -3.09 -6.56
C ASN A 157 12.84 -3.59 -5.13
N MET A 158 11.86 -4.47 -4.96
CA MET A 158 11.48 -4.97 -3.63
C MET A 158 12.37 -6.10 -3.12
N ASP A 159 13.02 -6.84 -4.00
CA ASP A 159 13.96 -7.90 -3.57
C ASP A 159 15.09 -7.30 -2.72
N ASP A 160 15.64 -6.15 -3.14
CA ASP A 160 16.69 -5.45 -2.40
C ASP A 160 16.23 -4.91 -1.04
N ILE A 161 14.94 -4.62 -0.89
CA ILE A 161 14.40 -3.98 0.32
C ILE A 161 13.90 -5.02 1.30
N ALA A 162 13.11 -5.98 0.83
CA ALA A 162 12.49 -7.00 1.68
C ALA A 162 13.52 -7.95 2.30
N GLU A 163 14.69 -8.13 1.67
CA GLU A 163 15.79 -8.93 2.20
C GLU A 163 16.66 -8.18 3.22
N LYS A 164 16.75 -6.85 3.11
CA LYS A 164 17.68 -6.03 3.91
C LYS A 164 17.01 -5.36 5.11
N ARG A 165 15.69 -5.27 5.11
CA ARG A 165 14.91 -4.53 6.11
C ARG A 165 13.64 -5.28 6.46
N PRO A 166 13.31 -5.51 7.75
CA PRO A 166 12.02 -6.05 8.13
C PRO A 166 10.92 -5.07 7.75
N ILE A 167 10.03 -5.49 6.84
CA ILE A 167 8.86 -4.73 6.40
C ILE A 167 7.64 -5.54 6.80
N THR A 168 6.89 -5.05 7.77
CA THR A 168 5.63 -5.66 8.22
C THR A 168 4.50 -5.34 7.26
N ASN A 169 4.53 -4.13 6.68
CA ASN A 169 3.48 -3.57 5.85
C ASN A 169 4.07 -2.92 4.58
N LEU A 170 3.49 -3.24 3.42
CA LEU A 170 4.03 -2.79 2.15
C LEU A 170 3.91 -1.27 1.96
N SER A 171 2.89 -0.62 2.55
CA SER A 171 2.72 0.82 2.46
C SER A 171 3.83 1.59 3.16
N SER A 172 4.25 1.15 4.36
CA SER A 172 5.37 1.75 5.10
C SER A 172 6.71 1.48 4.42
N GLY A 173 6.83 0.37 3.69
CA GLY A 173 8.02 0.00 2.94
C GLY A 173 8.45 1.01 1.87
N LEU A 174 7.54 1.86 1.39
CA LEU A 174 7.82 2.91 0.41
C LEU A 174 8.50 4.16 0.99
N ALA A 175 8.57 4.29 2.32
CA ALA A 175 9.10 5.49 2.96
C ALA A 175 10.56 5.76 2.55
N GLY A 176 10.81 6.94 1.95
CA GLY A 176 12.11 7.38 1.49
C GLY A 176 12.65 6.71 0.21
N MET A 177 11.86 5.84 -0.44
CA MET A 177 12.34 5.03 -1.57
C MET A 177 12.20 5.72 -2.93
N ALA A 178 11.33 6.70 -3.06
CA ALA A 178 11.07 7.36 -4.34
C ALA A 178 10.88 8.86 -4.16
N ALA A 179 11.54 9.66 -5.00
CA ALA A 179 11.31 11.09 -5.06
C ALA A 179 9.85 11.39 -5.45
N GLY A 180 9.24 12.41 -4.84
CA GLY A 180 7.84 12.77 -5.07
C GLY A 180 6.83 11.93 -4.28
N VAL A 181 7.27 10.97 -3.46
CA VAL A 181 6.42 10.12 -2.63
C VAL A 181 6.64 10.43 -1.16
N SER A 182 5.60 10.94 -0.51
CA SER A 182 5.57 11.14 0.94
C SER A 182 4.80 10.00 1.60
N VAL A 183 5.39 9.39 2.61
CA VAL A 183 4.79 8.30 3.37
C VAL A 183 4.78 8.68 4.83
N THR A 184 3.60 8.74 5.42
CA THR A 184 3.40 9.10 6.83
C THR A 184 2.62 7.99 7.52
N SER A 185 3.19 7.42 8.56
CA SER A 185 2.49 6.51 9.45
C SER A 185 1.93 7.29 10.63
N SER A 186 0.63 7.21 10.85
CA SER A 186 -0.05 7.81 12.00
C SER A 186 -0.16 6.83 13.16
N SER A 187 -0.02 5.55 12.88
CA SER A 187 -0.06 4.47 13.86
C SER A 187 0.88 3.35 13.42
N ASN A 188 1.55 2.71 14.39
CA ASN A 188 2.32 1.49 14.16
C ASN A 188 1.67 0.29 14.89
N LYS A 189 0.35 0.36 15.13
CA LYS A 189 -0.41 -0.76 15.68
C LYS A 189 -0.27 -2.00 14.79
N PRO A 190 0.00 -3.16 15.35
CA PRO A 190 0.11 -4.38 14.56
C PRO A 190 -1.14 -4.60 13.70
N GLY A 191 -0.96 -4.71 12.36
CA GLY A 191 -2.05 -4.91 11.40
C GLY A 191 -2.91 -3.69 11.06
N ASP A 192 -2.76 -2.57 11.76
CA ASP A 192 -3.34 -1.26 11.43
C ASP A 192 -2.24 -0.20 11.28
N ASP A 193 -1.06 -0.64 10.87
CA ASP A 193 0.14 0.14 10.57
C ASP A 193 0.14 0.70 9.14
N ASN A 194 -1.06 0.95 8.61
CA ASN A 194 -1.24 1.48 7.26
C ASN A 194 -0.66 2.89 7.14
N ALA A 195 0.35 3.04 6.31
CA ALA A 195 0.89 4.36 6.02
C ALA A 195 0.02 5.11 5.00
N SER A 196 -0.16 6.40 5.25
CA SER A 196 -0.72 7.34 4.27
C SER A 196 0.35 7.68 3.23
N ILE A 197 0.02 7.46 1.97
CA ILE A 197 0.92 7.72 0.85
C ILE A 197 0.37 8.88 0.03
N LEU A 198 1.21 9.87 -0.22
CA LEU A 198 0.90 11.00 -1.10
C LEU A 198 1.93 11.07 -2.22
N VAL A 199 1.46 11.31 -3.45
CA VAL A 199 2.33 11.52 -4.61
C VAL A 199 2.22 12.99 -5.04
N ARG A 200 3.35 13.73 -4.93
CA ARG A 200 3.42 15.17 -5.25
C ARG A 200 2.45 16.03 -4.45
N GLY A 201 2.30 15.71 -3.15
CA GLY A 201 1.47 16.45 -2.23
C GLY A 201 -0.02 16.13 -2.30
N GLN A 202 -0.79 16.78 -1.44
CA GLN A 202 -2.23 16.62 -1.37
C GLN A 202 -2.91 17.35 -2.53
N GLY A 203 -3.54 16.59 -3.44
CA GLY A 203 -4.09 17.13 -4.69
C GLY A 203 -5.57 17.51 -4.64
N THR A 204 -6.30 17.11 -3.60
CA THR A 204 -7.75 17.38 -3.45
C THR A 204 -8.09 17.54 -1.97
N LEU A 205 -9.22 18.17 -1.69
CA LEU A 205 -9.81 18.25 -0.34
C LEU A 205 -10.52 16.94 0.08
N ASN A 206 -10.56 15.97 -0.82
CA ASN A 206 -11.09 14.62 -0.62
C ASN A 206 -9.96 13.63 -0.36
N ASN A 207 -10.15 12.36 -0.74
CA ASN A 207 -9.11 11.35 -0.63
C ASN A 207 -7.98 11.60 -1.65
N SER A 208 -6.79 11.93 -1.16
CA SER A 208 -5.58 12.17 -1.96
C SER A 208 -4.67 10.94 -2.10
N SER A 209 -5.11 9.76 -1.65
CA SER A 209 -4.34 8.52 -1.78
C SER A 209 -4.14 8.14 -3.25
N PRO A 210 -2.96 7.62 -3.62
CA PRO A 210 -2.71 7.14 -4.97
C PRO A 210 -3.55 5.88 -5.28
N LEU A 211 -3.82 5.67 -6.56
CA LEU A 211 -4.45 4.45 -7.05
C LEU A 211 -3.44 3.30 -6.98
N VAL A 212 -3.76 2.24 -6.25
CA VAL A 212 -2.91 1.05 -6.17
C VAL A 212 -3.40 -0.04 -7.12
N ILE A 213 -2.52 -0.49 -7.99
CA ILE A 213 -2.78 -1.54 -8.97
C ILE A 213 -1.86 -2.73 -8.70
N ILE A 214 -2.44 -3.87 -8.37
CA ILE A 214 -1.71 -5.12 -8.13
C ILE A 214 -2.00 -6.08 -9.28
N ASP A 215 -0.96 -6.41 -10.05
CA ASP A 215 -1.07 -7.28 -11.22
C ASP A 215 -2.15 -6.85 -12.24
N GLY A 216 -2.32 -5.55 -12.43
CA GLY A 216 -3.27 -4.95 -13.37
C GLY A 216 -4.66 -4.67 -12.81
N VAL A 217 -4.94 -5.00 -11.55
CA VAL A 217 -6.26 -4.80 -10.91
C VAL A 217 -6.11 -3.92 -9.68
N GLU A 218 -7.02 -2.97 -9.49
CA GLU A 218 -7.05 -2.14 -8.28
C GLU A 218 -7.29 -2.98 -7.02
N SER A 219 -6.51 -2.72 -6.00
CA SER A 219 -6.63 -3.36 -4.69
C SER A 219 -5.98 -2.51 -3.59
N ASN A 220 -6.10 -2.93 -2.34
CA ASN A 220 -5.36 -2.30 -1.24
C ASN A 220 -3.90 -2.78 -1.25
N ILE A 221 -2.95 -1.85 -1.04
CA ILE A 221 -1.51 -2.14 -1.06
C ILE A 221 -1.12 -3.24 -0.07
N ASN A 222 -1.78 -3.29 1.08
CA ASN A 222 -1.47 -4.21 2.18
C ASN A 222 -2.14 -5.60 2.04
N THR A 223 -2.82 -5.86 0.92
CA THR A 223 -3.33 -7.22 0.61
C THR A 223 -2.23 -8.17 0.14
N VAL A 224 -1.05 -7.66 -0.18
CA VAL A 224 0.11 -8.44 -0.66
C VAL A 224 1.18 -8.48 0.42
N ALA A 225 1.73 -9.65 0.67
CA ALA A 225 2.92 -9.79 1.51
C ALA A 225 4.14 -9.16 0.81
N PRO A 226 4.99 -8.39 1.52
CA PRO A 226 6.17 -7.74 0.92
C PRO A 226 7.09 -8.72 0.17
N GLN A 227 7.24 -9.94 0.68
CA GLN A 227 8.09 -10.99 0.11
C GLN A 227 7.56 -11.53 -1.23
N ASP A 228 6.27 -11.33 -1.54
CA ASP A 228 5.64 -11.75 -2.80
C ASP A 228 5.76 -10.69 -3.91
N VAL A 229 6.29 -9.51 -3.60
CA VAL A 229 6.44 -8.40 -4.55
C VAL A 229 7.76 -8.52 -5.30
N GLU A 230 7.71 -8.46 -6.63
CA GLU A 230 8.89 -8.40 -7.51
C GLU A 230 9.35 -6.93 -7.64
N SER A 231 8.40 -6.02 -7.95
CA SER A 231 8.71 -4.61 -8.12
C SER A 231 7.51 -3.72 -7.80
N MET A 232 7.81 -2.50 -7.35
CA MET A 232 6.84 -1.42 -7.27
C MET A 232 7.25 -0.28 -8.19
N THR A 233 6.28 0.28 -8.90
CA THR A 233 6.48 1.40 -9.81
C THR A 233 5.51 2.51 -9.47
N VAL A 234 6.00 3.72 -9.25
CA VAL A 234 5.17 4.89 -8.98
C VAL A 234 5.10 5.77 -10.22
N LEU A 235 3.89 5.94 -10.76
CA LEU A 235 3.60 6.81 -11.90
C LEU A 235 3.15 8.16 -11.35
N LYS A 236 3.92 9.22 -11.65
CA LYS A 236 3.76 10.53 -11.01
C LYS A 236 3.15 11.59 -11.92
N ASP A 237 3.10 11.37 -13.22
CA ASP A 237 2.55 12.29 -14.18
C ASP A 237 1.32 11.74 -14.93
N ALA A 238 0.61 12.63 -15.61
CA ALA A 238 -0.62 12.25 -16.29
C ALA A 238 -0.37 11.34 -17.51
N ALA A 239 0.75 11.43 -18.20
CA ALA A 239 1.02 10.60 -19.37
C ALA A 239 1.21 9.14 -18.98
N SER A 240 2.05 8.86 -17.97
CA SER A 240 2.28 7.50 -17.49
C SER A 240 1.05 6.90 -16.77
N ALA A 241 0.28 7.73 -16.05
CA ALA A 241 -0.83 7.29 -15.20
C ALA A 241 -2.18 7.15 -15.94
N SER A 242 -2.40 7.85 -17.05
CA SER A 242 -3.71 7.98 -17.71
C SER A 242 -4.35 6.66 -18.13
N ILE A 243 -3.55 5.68 -18.49
CA ILE A 243 -4.03 4.37 -18.91
C ILE A 243 -4.77 3.61 -17.78
N TYR A 244 -4.47 3.91 -16.52
CA TYR A 244 -5.07 3.25 -15.37
C TYR A 244 -6.38 3.88 -14.92
N GLY A 245 -6.75 5.00 -15.49
CA GLY A 245 -8.06 5.57 -15.27
C GLY A 245 -8.07 6.97 -14.71
N SER A 246 -9.28 7.50 -14.68
CA SER A 246 -9.55 8.82 -14.13
C SER A 246 -9.08 8.97 -12.69
N ARG A 247 -9.16 7.92 -11.88
CA ARG A 247 -8.76 7.95 -10.47
C ARG A 247 -7.24 8.05 -10.22
N ALA A 248 -6.45 8.06 -11.29
CA ALA A 248 -5.00 8.21 -11.22
C ALA A 248 -4.52 9.66 -10.96
N ALA A 249 -5.42 10.61 -10.72
CA ALA A 249 -5.11 12.02 -10.46
C ALA A 249 -4.14 12.26 -9.29
N ASN A 250 -4.14 11.36 -8.32
CA ASN A 250 -3.23 11.39 -7.16
C ASN A 250 -2.01 10.47 -7.31
N GLY A 251 -1.67 10.08 -8.56
CA GLY A 251 -0.62 9.13 -8.88
C GLY A 251 -1.09 7.68 -8.84
N VAL A 252 -0.22 6.78 -9.34
CA VAL A 252 -0.50 5.34 -9.38
C VAL A 252 0.68 4.57 -8.81
N ILE A 253 0.42 3.60 -7.96
CA ILE A 253 1.40 2.64 -7.48
C ILE A 253 1.09 1.30 -8.15
N LEU A 254 1.99 0.87 -9.02
CA LEU A 254 1.92 -0.44 -9.66
C LEU A 254 2.72 -1.44 -8.87
N ILE A 255 2.11 -2.55 -8.53
CA ILE A 255 2.75 -3.65 -7.83
C ILE A 255 2.72 -4.87 -8.74
N THR A 256 3.90 -5.36 -9.08
CA THR A 256 4.06 -6.61 -9.80
C THR A 256 4.46 -7.69 -8.81
N THR A 257 3.72 -8.79 -8.78
CA THR A 257 4.04 -9.91 -7.90
C THR A 257 4.95 -10.91 -8.58
N LYS A 258 5.73 -11.64 -7.78
CA LYS A 258 6.67 -12.67 -8.26
C LYS A 258 5.98 -13.69 -9.15
N LYS A 259 6.67 -14.09 -10.22
CA LYS A 259 6.20 -15.06 -11.21
C LYS A 259 7.11 -16.27 -11.23
N GLY A 260 6.61 -17.39 -11.71
CA GLY A 260 7.43 -18.55 -11.97
C GLY A 260 8.48 -18.29 -13.07
N LYS A 261 9.67 -18.80 -12.90
CA LYS A 261 10.74 -18.76 -13.88
C LYS A 261 10.92 -20.15 -14.49
N SER A 262 11.17 -20.22 -15.82
CA SER A 262 11.49 -21.51 -16.47
C SER A 262 12.82 -22.01 -15.92
N GLY A 263 12.91 -23.30 -15.60
CA GLY A 263 14.11 -23.91 -15.08
C GLY A 263 13.82 -24.86 -13.90
N LYS A 264 14.85 -25.13 -13.11
CA LYS A 264 14.73 -25.97 -11.91
C LYS A 264 13.79 -25.33 -10.88
N VAL A 265 13.14 -26.17 -10.11
CA VAL A 265 12.31 -25.72 -8.97
C VAL A 265 13.26 -25.21 -7.89
N ASN A 266 13.03 -23.97 -7.46
CA ASN A 266 13.69 -23.34 -6.32
C ASN A 266 12.72 -23.25 -5.16
N ILE A 267 13.21 -23.51 -3.97
CA ILE A 267 12.49 -23.37 -2.70
C ILE A 267 13.23 -22.33 -1.89
N ASP A 268 12.56 -21.25 -1.57
CA ASP A 268 13.13 -20.15 -0.84
C ASP A 268 12.37 -19.97 0.48
N TYR A 269 13.10 -19.89 1.58
CA TYR A 269 12.55 -19.56 2.88
C TYR A 269 13.20 -18.29 3.39
N THR A 270 12.34 -17.33 3.78
CA THR A 270 12.76 -16.08 4.41
C THR A 270 12.05 -15.97 5.76
N GLY A 271 12.84 -15.74 6.81
CA GLY A 271 12.28 -15.54 8.14
C GLY A 271 13.09 -14.51 8.92
N TYR A 272 12.40 -13.74 9.75
CA TYR A 272 13.02 -12.81 10.68
C TYR A 272 12.22 -12.71 11.97
N ALA A 273 12.90 -12.30 13.03
CA ALA A 273 12.30 -11.87 14.27
C ALA A 273 12.72 -10.42 14.55
N SER A 274 11.80 -9.59 15.00
CA SER A 274 12.05 -8.22 15.41
C SER A 274 11.68 -8.02 16.88
N LEU A 275 12.51 -7.25 17.59
CA LEU A 275 12.20 -6.75 18.91
C LEU A 275 11.57 -5.37 18.75
N GLU A 276 10.34 -5.24 19.22
CA GLU A 276 9.57 -4.02 19.10
C GLU A 276 9.32 -3.45 20.48
N SER A 277 9.53 -2.15 20.65
CA SER A 277 9.28 -1.43 21.88
C SER A 277 8.68 -0.07 21.56
N ILE A 278 8.02 0.55 22.54
CA ILE A 278 7.56 1.92 22.39
C ILE A 278 8.75 2.84 22.11
N GLY A 279 8.57 3.76 21.17
CA GLY A 279 9.58 4.75 20.85
C GLY A 279 9.62 5.89 21.87
N ARG A 280 9.86 7.11 21.41
CA ARG A 280 9.84 8.29 22.27
C ARG A 280 8.42 8.56 22.78
N THR A 281 8.26 8.67 24.08
CA THR A 281 6.98 8.88 24.74
C THR A 281 7.07 10.04 25.74
N LEU A 282 5.95 10.36 26.37
CA LEU A 282 5.89 11.32 27.47
C LEU A 282 6.53 10.70 28.73
N GLU A 283 7.14 11.52 29.56
CA GLU A 283 7.63 11.14 30.87
C GLU A 283 6.59 11.63 31.92
N PRO A 284 5.70 10.75 32.41
CA PRO A 284 4.73 11.13 33.42
C PRO A 284 5.40 11.34 34.79
N VAL A 285 4.79 12.20 35.61
CA VAL A 285 5.17 12.26 37.03
C VAL A 285 4.79 10.94 37.68
N SER A 286 5.75 10.10 37.98
CA SER A 286 5.55 8.75 38.56
C SER A 286 5.66 8.71 40.10
N ASN A 287 6.25 9.72 40.73
CA ASN A 287 6.25 9.85 42.15
C ASN A 287 4.92 10.48 42.63
N TYR A 288 4.16 9.74 43.40
CA TYR A 288 2.83 10.21 43.81
C TYR A 288 2.88 11.35 44.83
N ALA A 289 3.90 11.43 45.70
CA ALA A 289 4.06 12.56 46.59
C ALA A 289 4.31 13.87 45.83
N ASP A 290 5.15 13.81 44.77
CA ASP A 290 5.38 14.97 43.91
C ASP A 290 4.11 15.35 43.10
N TYR A 291 3.35 14.33 42.63
CA TYR A 291 2.05 14.56 41.99
C TYR A 291 1.08 15.28 42.94
N MET A 292 0.96 14.82 44.20
CA MET A 292 0.08 15.44 45.21
C MET A 292 0.45 16.89 45.52
N GLU A 293 1.75 17.19 45.62
CA GLU A 293 2.24 18.56 45.80
C GLU A 293 1.90 19.45 44.61
N LEU A 294 2.15 18.99 43.40
CA LEU A 294 1.81 19.72 42.17
C LEU A 294 0.29 19.96 42.06
N MET A 295 -0.51 18.97 42.40
CA MET A 295 -1.96 19.12 42.41
C MET A 295 -2.41 20.12 43.44
N ASN A 296 -1.85 20.09 44.67
CA ASN A 296 -2.15 21.07 45.72
C ASN A 296 -1.75 22.50 45.28
N GLU A 297 -0.60 22.66 44.62
CA GLU A 297 -0.20 23.93 44.06
C GLU A 297 -1.19 24.45 43.01
N ALA A 298 -1.64 23.58 42.13
CA ALA A 298 -2.64 23.93 41.09
C ALA A 298 -3.99 24.36 41.70
N TYR A 299 -4.48 23.64 42.74
CA TYR A 299 -5.67 24.01 43.52
C TYR A 299 -5.50 25.35 44.17
N ASN A 300 -4.40 25.58 44.89
CA ASN A 300 -4.11 26.83 45.56
C ASN A 300 -4.03 28.01 44.58
N ASN A 301 -3.39 27.82 43.40
CA ASN A 301 -3.31 28.82 42.38
C ASN A 301 -4.69 29.17 41.74
N SER A 302 -5.62 28.23 41.80
CA SER A 302 -7.02 28.47 41.35
C SER A 302 -7.91 29.04 42.47
N GLY A 303 -7.32 29.37 43.65
CA GLY A 303 -8.05 29.90 44.82
C GLY A 303 -8.87 28.86 45.59
N GLN A 304 -8.55 27.55 45.37
CA GLN A 304 -9.17 26.46 46.10
C GLN A 304 -8.19 25.89 47.13
N PRO A 305 -8.66 25.29 48.22
CA PRO A 305 -7.79 24.64 49.18
C PRO A 305 -7.12 23.42 48.53
N GLY A 306 -5.88 23.14 48.93
CA GLY A 306 -5.17 21.95 48.49
C GLY A 306 -6.00 20.68 48.75
N ARG A 307 -5.92 19.74 47.89
CA ARG A 307 -6.72 18.50 47.86
C ARG A 307 -6.15 17.47 48.85
N PHE A 308 -4.85 17.36 48.93
CA PHE A 308 -4.15 16.35 49.70
C PHE A 308 -3.61 16.95 50.99
N SER A 309 -3.75 16.22 52.09
CA SER A 309 -3.18 16.62 53.37
C SER A 309 -1.66 16.46 53.38
N GLU A 310 -0.96 17.31 54.13
CA GLU A 310 0.49 17.19 54.31
C GLU A 310 0.89 15.85 54.98
N ALA A 311 0.03 15.30 55.84
CA ALA A 311 0.24 14.01 56.45
C ALA A 311 0.26 12.88 55.39
N THR A 312 -0.70 12.87 54.49
CA THR A 312 -0.77 11.91 53.38
C THR A 312 0.44 12.03 52.46
N ILE A 313 0.79 13.24 52.04
CA ILE A 313 1.98 13.48 51.21
C ILE A 313 3.25 12.93 51.91
N LYS A 314 3.37 13.20 53.23
CA LYS A 314 4.51 12.71 54.03
C LYS A 314 4.54 11.19 54.11
N GLU A 315 3.43 10.50 54.29
CA GLU A 315 3.36 9.04 54.33
C GLU A 315 3.90 8.43 53.03
N TRP A 316 3.48 8.93 51.88
CA TRP A 316 3.98 8.47 50.56
C TRP A 316 5.46 8.76 50.38
N ARG A 317 5.92 9.93 50.80
CA ARG A 317 7.34 10.33 50.73
C ARG A 317 8.22 9.50 51.64
N ASP A 318 7.75 9.20 52.86
CA ASP A 318 8.49 8.37 53.86
C ASP A 318 8.56 6.89 53.40
N ASP A 319 7.49 6.37 52.79
CA ASP A 319 7.48 5.01 52.23
C ASP A 319 8.38 4.88 51.02
N ASN A 320 8.35 5.87 50.14
CA ASN A 320 9.15 5.94 48.91
C ASN A 320 9.10 4.66 48.07
N GLY A 321 7.89 4.10 47.89
CA GLY A 321 7.65 2.90 47.07
C GLY A 321 8.10 1.56 47.68
N ARG A 322 8.45 1.50 48.95
CA ARG A 322 8.81 0.23 49.65
C ARG A 322 7.62 -0.72 49.77
N ASN A 323 6.42 -0.16 49.88
CA ASN A 323 5.16 -0.91 49.93
C ASN A 323 4.25 -0.54 48.75
N PRO A 324 4.54 -1.01 47.52
CA PRO A 324 3.91 -0.52 46.28
C PRO A 324 2.41 -0.82 46.19
N LEU A 325 1.88 -1.72 47.00
CA LEU A 325 0.44 -1.99 47.06
C LEU A 325 -0.33 -1.03 47.94
N ILE A 326 0.37 -0.39 48.91
CA ILE A 326 -0.22 0.58 49.86
C ILE A 326 0.10 2.01 49.41
N TYR A 327 1.36 2.23 49.05
CA TYR A 327 1.90 3.54 48.64
C TYR A 327 2.52 3.46 47.24
N PRO A 328 1.70 3.22 46.19
CA PRO A 328 2.19 3.07 44.80
C PRO A 328 2.79 4.35 44.27
N ASN A 329 3.84 4.18 43.45
CA ASN A 329 4.47 5.18 42.62
C ASN A 329 4.53 4.61 41.18
N THR A 330 3.39 4.56 40.53
CA THR A 330 3.24 3.85 39.25
C THR A 330 3.62 4.73 38.08
N ASN A 331 4.61 4.29 37.31
CA ASN A 331 4.79 4.77 35.95
C ASN A 331 3.91 3.91 35.02
N TRP A 332 2.78 4.44 34.65
CA TRP A 332 1.83 3.70 33.81
C TRP A 332 2.39 3.34 32.42
N ILE A 333 3.34 4.13 31.88
CA ILE A 333 3.98 3.82 30.61
C ILE A 333 4.79 2.53 30.72
N ASP A 334 5.61 2.40 31.75
CA ASP A 334 6.45 1.21 31.96
C ASP A 334 5.63 -0.05 32.24
N GLU A 335 4.44 0.11 32.83
CA GLU A 335 3.54 -1.00 33.16
C GLU A 335 2.65 -1.44 31.97
N VAL A 336 2.30 -0.52 31.08
CA VAL A 336 1.42 -0.80 29.95
C VAL A 336 2.20 -1.23 28.72
N PHE A 337 3.37 -0.64 28.50
CA PHE A 337 4.18 -0.90 27.31
C PHE A 337 5.34 -1.82 27.63
N GLY A 338 5.37 -2.94 26.94
CA GLY A 338 6.45 -3.92 27.02
C GLY A 338 7.32 -3.95 25.76
N THR A 339 8.15 -4.99 25.72
CA THR A 339 8.89 -5.35 24.50
C THR A 339 8.21 -6.57 23.86
N ALA A 340 7.86 -6.45 22.60
CA ALA A 340 7.27 -7.52 21.81
C ALA A 340 8.30 -8.21 20.91
N VAL A 341 8.14 -9.50 20.69
CA VAL A 341 8.89 -10.26 19.69
C VAL A 341 7.96 -10.58 18.54
N ALA A 342 8.07 -9.79 17.46
CA ALA A 342 7.32 -10.07 16.25
C ALA A 342 8.12 -11.02 15.34
N THR A 343 7.43 -11.95 14.68
CA THR A 343 8.04 -12.94 13.78
C THR A 343 7.36 -12.96 12.43
N ASN A 344 8.15 -13.14 11.39
CA ASN A 344 7.66 -13.30 10.03
C ASN A 344 8.35 -14.50 9.38
N HIS A 345 7.57 -15.33 8.72
CA HIS A 345 8.03 -16.52 8.01
C HIS A 345 7.38 -16.56 6.63
N ASN A 346 8.17 -16.71 5.58
CA ASN A 346 7.69 -16.87 4.22
C ASN A 346 8.38 -18.04 3.56
N LEU A 347 7.61 -18.97 3.02
CA LEU A 347 8.08 -20.09 2.23
C LEU A 347 7.55 -19.94 0.81
N SER A 348 8.43 -19.90 -0.18
CA SER A 348 8.04 -19.84 -1.57
C SER A 348 8.67 -20.95 -2.40
N VAL A 349 7.93 -21.36 -3.42
CA VAL A 349 8.37 -22.35 -4.40
C VAL A 349 8.12 -21.75 -5.78
N ASN A 350 9.17 -21.65 -6.58
CA ASN A 350 9.08 -21.17 -7.95
C ASN A 350 9.78 -22.11 -8.91
N GLY A 351 9.27 -22.20 -10.12
CA GLY A 351 9.85 -23.05 -11.13
C GLY A 351 8.98 -23.14 -12.37
N GLY A 352 9.39 -24.01 -13.27
CA GLY A 352 8.59 -24.26 -14.46
C GLY A 352 9.37 -24.88 -15.62
N SER A 353 8.65 -25.03 -16.71
CA SER A 353 9.18 -25.49 -18.00
C SER A 353 8.95 -24.39 -19.04
N GLU A 354 9.33 -24.65 -20.29
CA GLU A 354 9.00 -23.76 -21.41
C GLU A 354 7.47 -23.54 -21.61
N LYS A 355 6.66 -24.46 -21.10
CA LYS A 355 5.20 -24.47 -21.26
C LYS A 355 4.43 -23.98 -20.05
N ILE A 356 4.90 -24.24 -18.84
CA ILE A 356 4.20 -23.89 -17.60
C ILE A 356 5.20 -23.33 -16.60
N ASN A 357 4.91 -22.15 -16.07
CA ASN A 357 5.65 -21.53 -14.99
C ASN A 357 4.72 -21.31 -13.80
N PHE A 358 5.24 -21.50 -12.60
CA PHE A 358 4.48 -21.29 -11.37
C PHE A 358 5.32 -20.64 -10.28
N TYR A 359 4.65 -19.86 -9.45
CA TYR A 359 5.10 -19.33 -8.18
C TYR A 359 4.03 -19.58 -7.14
N THR A 360 4.40 -20.14 -5.99
CA THR A 360 3.47 -20.37 -4.87
C THR A 360 4.18 -20.01 -3.58
N SER A 361 3.50 -19.29 -2.70
CA SER A 361 4.02 -18.88 -1.39
C SER A 361 3.02 -19.07 -0.27
N PHE A 362 3.55 -19.29 0.92
CA PHE A 362 2.86 -19.26 2.20
C PHE A 362 3.62 -18.34 3.14
N GLY A 363 2.91 -17.40 3.74
CA GLY A 363 3.46 -16.48 4.72
C GLY A 363 2.73 -16.60 6.05
N TYR A 364 3.47 -16.45 7.14
CA TYR A 364 2.98 -16.32 8.50
C TYR A 364 3.62 -15.10 9.15
N ASN A 365 2.81 -14.24 9.71
CA ASN A 365 3.23 -13.08 10.49
C ASN A 365 2.52 -13.11 11.83
N ASN A 366 3.28 -12.99 12.91
CA ASN A 366 2.76 -12.84 14.26
C ASN A 366 3.43 -11.65 14.93
N ASN A 367 2.64 -10.68 15.31
CA ASN A 367 3.06 -9.52 16.08
C ASN A 367 2.15 -9.39 17.31
N PRO A 368 2.62 -9.75 18.51
CA PRO A 368 1.80 -9.69 19.71
C PRO A 368 1.51 -8.27 20.19
N GLY A 369 2.15 -7.24 19.57
CA GLY A 369 2.05 -5.85 20.00
C GLY A 369 2.82 -5.56 21.27
N VAL A 370 3.10 -4.29 21.51
CA VAL A 370 3.85 -3.81 22.70
C VAL A 370 2.95 -3.60 23.93
N MET A 371 1.64 -3.77 23.76
CA MET A 371 0.64 -3.72 24.83
C MET A 371 -0.15 -5.03 24.86
N GLU A 372 -0.68 -5.35 26.04
CA GLU A 372 -1.63 -6.47 26.22
C GLU A 372 -2.82 -6.33 25.26
N ASN A 373 -3.34 -7.44 24.75
CA ASN A 373 -4.54 -7.49 23.90
C ASN A 373 -4.47 -6.59 22.64
N SER A 374 -3.25 -6.38 22.10
CA SER A 374 -3.04 -5.54 20.90
C SER A 374 -2.39 -6.30 19.75
N GLY A 375 -2.43 -7.62 19.79
CA GLY A 375 -1.77 -8.49 18.84
C GLY A 375 -2.45 -8.56 17.46
N TYR A 376 -1.66 -9.02 16.50
CA TYR A 376 -2.04 -9.28 15.13
C TYR A 376 -1.36 -10.53 14.60
N GLU A 377 -2.14 -11.44 14.08
CA GLU A 377 -1.68 -12.67 13.46
C GLU A 377 -2.22 -12.77 12.04
N ARG A 378 -1.36 -13.12 11.08
CA ARG A 378 -1.76 -13.17 9.67
C ARG A 378 -1.13 -14.34 8.93
N TYR A 379 -1.96 -15.05 8.21
CA TYR A 379 -1.60 -16.11 7.28
C TYR A 379 -1.83 -15.65 5.85
N ASN A 380 -0.84 -15.75 4.97
CA ASN A 380 -0.92 -15.37 3.57
C ASN A 380 -0.77 -16.59 2.68
N PHE A 381 -1.45 -16.57 1.55
CA PHE A 381 -1.28 -17.54 0.48
C PHE A 381 -1.28 -16.83 -0.87
N ARG A 382 -0.40 -17.28 -1.78
CA ARG A 382 -0.37 -16.84 -3.17
C ARG A 382 0.00 -18.00 -4.08
N SER A 383 -0.62 -18.08 -5.26
CA SER A 383 -0.22 -18.97 -6.33
C SER A 383 -0.45 -18.27 -7.68
N ASN A 384 0.61 -18.13 -8.46
CA ASN A 384 0.62 -17.57 -9.80
C ASN A 384 1.06 -18.66 -10.77
N VAL A 385 0.21 -19.01 -11.72
CA VAL A 385 0.47 -20.03 -12.73
C VAL A 385 0.24 -19.45 -14.11
N GLU A 386 1.19 -19.65 -15.03
CA GLU A 386 1.09 -19.28 -16.42
C GLU A 386 1.39 -20.48 -17.32
N ALA A 387 0.52 -20.74 -18.29
CA ALA A 387 0.64 -21.86 -19.21
C ALA A 387 0.58 -21.39 -20.66
N LYS A 388 1.61 -21.68 -21.45
CA LYS A 388 1.65 -21.54 -22.91
C LYS A 388 0.97 -22.77 -23.52
N VAL A 389 -0.35 -22.71 -23.67
CA VAL A 389 -1.19 -23.83 -24.15
C VAL A 389 -0.85 -24.19 -25.60
N THR A 390 -0.64 -23.17 -26.41
CA THR A 390 -0.17 -23.27 -27.78
C THR A 390 0.84 -22.16 -28.08
N LYS A 391 1.40 -22.11 -29.28
CA LYS A 391 2.29 -21.02 -29.71
C LYS A 391 1.59 -19.64 -29.79
N TRP A 392 0.27 -19.63 -29.86
CA TRP A 392 -0.54 -18.43 -29.99
C TRP A 392 -1.49 -18.17 -28.79
N LEU A 393 -1.57 -19.09 -27.82
CA LEU A 393 -2.46 -18.97 -26.66
C LEU A 393 -1.68 -19.19 -25.37
N THR A 394 -1.68 -18.16 -24.51
CA THR A 394 -1.19 -18.20 -23.12
C THR A 394 -2.36 -17.97 -22.17
N LEU A 395 -2.49 -18.81 -21.16
CA LEU A 395 -3.47 -18.69 -20.08
C LEU A 395 -2.76 -18.52 -18.76
N GLY A 396 -3.29 -17.65 -17.89
CA GLY A 396 -2.78 -17.43 -16.55
C GLY A 396 -3.89 -17.49 -15.51
N ALA A 397 -3.52 -17.96 -14.32
CA ALA A 397 -4.35 -17.93 -13.13
C ALA A 397 -3.53 -17.44 -11.94
N LYS A 398 -4.09 -16.50 -11.18
CA LYS A 398 -3.49 -15.98 -9.96
C LYS A 398 -4.53 -16.07 -8.85
N VAL A 399 -4.19 -16.75 -7.77
CA VAL A 399 -5.02 -16.85 -6.58
C VAL A 399 -4.21 -16.38 -5.40
N SER A 400 -4.76 -15.49 -4.61
CA SER A 400 -4.11 -15.00 -3.39
C SER A 400 -5.14 -14.70 -2.33
N GLY A 401 -4.70 -14.64 -1.09
CA GLY A 401 -5.55 -14.25 0.02
C GLY A 401 -4.81 -14.25 1.34
N TYR A 402 -5.51 -13.77 2.35
CA TYR A 402 -5.03 -13.84 3.73
C TYR A 402 -6.18 -14.07 4.71
N LEU A 403 -5.80 -14.59 5.85
CA LEU A 403 -6.60 -14.65 7.07
C LEU A 403 -5.84 -13.88 8.14
N ALA A 404 -6.49 -12.89 8.77
CA ALA A 404 -5.94 -12.15 9.89
C ALA A 404 -6.84 -12.29 11.12
N ASN A 405 -6.20 -12.50 12.28
CA ASN A 405 -6.79 -12.43 13.61
C ASN A 405 -6.25 -11.15 14.27
N ILE A 406 -7.14 -10.37 14.86
CA ILE A 406 -6.82 -9.06 15.42
C ILE A 406 -7.37 -9.01 16.84
N ASP A 407 -6.53 -8.66 17.81
CA ASP A 407 -6.98 -8.52 19.19
C ASP A 407 -7.87 -7.27 19.35
N LEU A 408 -8.90 -7.35 20.18
CA LEU A 408 -9.89 -6.29 20.35
C LEU A 408 -9.31 -5.03 21.01
N GLY A 409 -8.32 -5.18 21.87
CA GLY A 409 -7.66 -4.05 22.52
C GLY A 409 -6.99 -3.08 21.55
N GLN A 410 -6.72 -3.50 20.31
CA GLN A 410 -6.21 -2.60 19.28
C GLN A 410 -7.09 -1.38 19.01
N ASP A 411 -8.40 -1.53 19.08
CA ASP A 411 -9.32 -0.41 18.87
C ASP A 411 -9.23 0.64 20.00
N ARG A 412 -8.55 0.30 21.10
CA ARG A 412 -8.36 1.14 22.28
C ARG A 412 -6.95 1.73 22.43
N VAL A 413 -6.03 1.32 21.57
CA VAL A 413 -4.63 1.79 21.61
C VAL A 413 -4.54 3.31 21.52
N ASP A 414 -5.35 3.92 20.65
CA ASP A 414 -5.36 5.37 20.46
C ASP A 414 -5.83 6.12 21.73
N ASP A 415 -6.66 5.47 22.55
CA ASP A 415 -7.15 6.01 23.80
C ASP A 415 -6.12 5.92 24.95
N MET A 416 -5.08 5.07 24.81
CA MET A 416 -4.16 4.78 25.90
C MET A 416 -3.42 6.02 26.39
N PHE A 417 -3.00 6.89 25.49
CA PHE A 417 -2.32 8.12 25.89
C PHE A 417 -3.28 9.08 26.61
N THR A 418 -4.55 9.14 26.21
CA THR A 418 -5.57 9.94 26.90
C THR A 418 -5.84 9.37 28.29
N TYR A 419 -6.06 8.06 28.40
CA TYR A 419 -6.32 7.40 29.68
C TYR A 419 -5.10 7.38 30.58
N GLY A 420 -3.91 7.16 30.02
CA GLY A 420 -2.67 7.15 30.75
C GLY A 420 -2.29 8.51 31.32
N VAL A 421 -2.46 9.58 30.54
CA VAL A 421 -2.23 10.95 31.02
C VAL A 421 -3.22 11.32 32.14
N ALA A 422 -4.44 10.79 32.09
CA ALA A 422 -5.43 10.95 33.16
C ALA A 422 -5.25 9.97 34.34
N SER A 423 -4.31 9.01 34.24
CA SER A 423 -3.97 8.09 35.36
C SER A 423 -3.04 8.76 36.34
N THR A 424 -3.27 8.52 37.65
CA THR A 424 -2.42 9.05 38.67
C THR A 424 -1.38 8.00 39.09
N PRO A 425 -0.19 8.41 39.61
CA PRO A 425 0.81 7.47 40.10
C PRO A 425 0.37 6.72 41.38
N GLY A 426 -0.69 7.17 42.04
CA GLY A 426 -1.28 6.51 43.22
C GLY A 426 -2.14 5.28 42.92
N LEU A 427 -2.08 4.79 41.69
CA LEU A 427 -2.87 3.67 41.19
C LEU A 427 -1.98 2.42 41.05
N VAL A 428 -2.39 1.29 41.63
CA VAL A 428 -1.84 -0.03 41.23
C VAL A 428 -2.60 -0.53 40.01
N LEU A 429 -1.92 -0.80 38.91
CA LEU A 429 -2.63 -1.20 37.69
C LEU A 429 -3.23 -2.59 37.79
N ARG A 430 -2.45 -3.58 38.27
CA ARG A 430 -2.94 -4.97 38.46
C ARG A 430 -2.10 -5.69 39.52
N HIS A 431 -2.77 -6.48 40.38
CA HIS A 431 -2.14 -7.38 41.32
C HIS A 431 -2.97 -8.65 41.48
N ASP A 432 -2.32 -9.82 41.45
CA ASP A 432 -2.95 -11.14 41.53
C ASP A 432 -4.17 -11.30 40.59
N GLY A 433 -4.05 -10.82 39.33
CA GLY A 433 -5.10 -10.86 38.32
C GLY A 433 -6.26 -9.88 38.54
N ARG A 434 -6.28 -9.12 39.66
CA ARG A 434 -7.27 -8.08 39.95
C ARG A 434 -6.77 -6.71 39.53
N TYR A 435 -7.63 -5.90 38.96
CA TYR A 435 -7.32 -4.52 38.59
C TYR A 435 -7.42 -3.59 39.79
N GLY A 436 -6.49 -2.66 39.90
CA GLY A 436 -6.46 -1.70 41.00
C GLY A 436 -7.33 -0.48 40.76
N ALA A 437 -7.83 0.06 41.84
CA ALA A 437 -8.40 1.41 41.95
C ALA A 437 -7.38 2.34 42.64
N MET A 438 -7.79 3.56 42.91
CA MET A 438 -6.98 4.49 43.69
C MET A 438 -6.71 3.92 45.10
N GLN A 439 -5.45 3.99 45.54
CA GLN A 439 -5.07 3.51 46.84
C GLN A 439 -5.22 4.60 47.91
N ASN A 440 -5.09 5.87 47.50
CA ASN A 440 -5.28 7.02 48.39
C ASN A 440 -6.76 7.41 48.51
N PRO A 441 -7.36 7.36 49.73
CA PRO A 441 -8.77 7.77 49.89
C PRO A 441 -9.03 9.28 49.75
N GLU A 442 -8.01 10.14 49.80
CA GLU A 442 -8.14 11.57 49.53
C GLU A 442 -8.21 11.87 48.02
N ASP A 443 -7.84 10.91 47.17
CA ASP A 443 -7.94 11.02 45.73
C ASP A 443 -9.29 10.49 45.27
N ASP A 444 -10.22 11.39 44.99
CA ASP A 444 -11.55 11.05 44.50
C ASP A 444 -11.60 10.97 42.97
N ALA A 445 -10.46 11.09 42.30
CA ALA A 445 -10.39 10.93 40.86
C ALA A 445 -10.88 9.54 40.49
N GLN A 446 -11.72 9.45 39.49
CA GLN A 446 -12.07 8.15 38.93
C GLN A 446 -10.80 7.55 38.37
N ALA A 447 -10.39 6.44 38.95
CA ALA A 447 -9.18 5.79 38.53
C ALA A 447 -9.30 5.31 37.09
N ASN A 448 -8.61 5.99 36.20
CA ASN A 448 -8.43 5.54 34.82
C ASN A 448 -7.30 4.50 34.79
N ASN A 449 -7.66 3.23 34.97
CA ASN A 449 -6.70 2.14 34.90
C ASN A 449 -6.52 1.70 33.43
N PRO A 450 -5.37 1.98 32.79
CA PRO A 450 -5.16 1.69 31.37
C PRO A 450 -5.24 0.19 31.06
N LEU A 451 -4.70 -0.68 31.91
CA LEU A 451 -4.77 -2.12 31.70
C LEU A 451 -6.20 -2.68 31.79
N TRP A 452 -7.00 -2.15 32.72
CA TRP A 452 -8.41 -2.48 32.81
C TRP A 452 -9.15 -2.04 31.53
N TRP A 453 -8.84 -0.85 31.00
CA TRP A 453 -9.43 -0.32 29.79
C TRP A 453 -9.10 -1.16 28.56
N LEU A 454 -7.85 -1.61 28.41
CA LEU A 454 -7.43 -2.49 27.32
C LEU A 454 -8.16 -3.85 27.30
N ASN A 455 -8.53 -4.34 28.48
CA ASN A 455 -9.13 -5.67 28.66
C ASN A 455 -10.64 -5.61 28.94
N ARG A 456 -11.29 -4.48 28.65
CA ARG A 456 -12.70 -4.27 28.96
C ARG A 456 -13.66 -5.05 28.04
N GLU A 457 -13.18 -5.57 26.94
CA GLU A 457 -13.96 -6.37 25.98
C GLU A 457 -13.22 -7.65 25.66
N VAL A 458 -14.02 -8.69 25.44
CA VAL A 458 -13.55 -9.99 24.94
C VAL A 458 -14.33 -10.35 23.68
N GLY A 459 -13.69 -11.05 22.76
CA GLY A 459 -14.29 -11.47 21.51
C GLY A 459 -13.25 -11.83 20.46
N GLU A 460 -13.65 -11.79 19.22
CA GLU A 460 -12.79 -12.09 18.08
C GLU A 460 -13.03 -11.08 16.96
N LYS A 461 -11.96 -10.62 16.32
CA LYS A 461 -11.98 -9.78 15.13
C LYS A 461 -11.15 -10.45 14.04
N LYS A 462 -11.83 -10.87 12.98
CA LYS A 462 -11.21 -11.62 11.87
C LYS A 462 -11.40 -10.89 10.55
N GLU A 463 -10.37 -10.87 9.75
CA GLU A 463 -10.44 -10.38 8.38
C GLU A 463 -9.92 -11.43 7.41
N ARG A 464 -10.71 -11.71 6.37
CA ARG A 464 -10.38 -12.68 5.33
C ARG A 464 -10.43 -11.98 3.98
N ASN A 465 -9.39 -12.15 3.18
CA ASN A 465 -9.38 -11.67 1.80
C ASN A 465 -9.06 -12.84 0.87
N VAL A 466 -9.81 -12.96 -0.19
CA VAL A 466 -9.56 -13.93 -1.26
C VAL A 466 -9.70 -13.23 -2.59
N ARG A 467 -8.69 -13.37 -3.45
CA ARG A 467 -8.69 -12.85 -4.80
C ARG A 467 -8.34 -13.95 -5.79
N ALA A 468 -9.13 -14.06 -6.85
CA ALA A 468 -8.88 -14.93 -7.98
C ALA A 468 -8.89 -14.11 -9.27
N GLN A 469 -7.84 -14.21 -10.07
CA GLN A 469 -7.69 -13.54 -11.34
C GLN A 469 -7.33 -14.54 -12.43
N PHE A 470 -8.01 -14.45 -13.55
CA PHE A 470 -7.76 -15.25 -14.74
C PHE A 470 -7.43 -14.33 -15.89
N ASN A 471 -6.41 -14.65 -16.64
CA ASN A 471 -5.99 -13.89 -17.80
C ASN A 471 -5.71 -14.80 -18.98
N GLY A 472 -5.98 -14.30 -20.17
CA GLY A 472 -5.69 -14.99 -21.41
C GLY A 472 -5.09 -14.03 -22.43
N THR A 473 -4.09 -14.50 -23.17
CA THR A 473 -3.47 -13.74 -24.25
C THR A 473 -3.41 -14.60 -25.51
N ILE A 474 -3.92 -14.03 -26.61
CA ILE A 474 -3.89 -14.61 -27.94
C ILE A 474 -2.93 -13.78 -28.80
N THR A 475 -1.97 -14.42 -29.44
CA THR A 475 -1.03 -13.79 -30.38
C THR A 475 -1.22 -14.36 -31.79
N PRO A 476 -2.26 -13.90 -32.53
CA PRO A 476 -2.66 -14.50 -33.82
C PRO A 476 -1.63 -14.23 -34.94
N LEU A 477 -0.94 -13.10 -34.84
CA LEU A 477 0.07 -12.65 -35.80
C LEU A 477 1.25 -12.00 -35.05
N LYS A 478 2.41 -11.96 -35.69
CA LYS A 478 3.59 -11.27 -35.14
C LYS A 478 3.27 -9.81 -34.89
N GLY A 479 3.50 -9.36 -33.69
CA GLY A 479 3.25 -7.98 -33.25
C GLY A 479 1.81 -7.72 -32.81
N LEU A 480 0.83 -8.58 -33.08
CA LEU A 480 -0.56 -8.42 -32.64
C LEU A 480 -0.85 -9.32 -31.44
N SER A 481 -1.32 -8.75 -30.35
CA SER A 481 -1.81 -9.49 -29.20
C SER A 481 -3.20 -9.01 -28.78
N ILE A 482 -4.02 -9.96 -28.34
CA ILE A 482 -5.35 -9.72 -27.78
C ILE A 482 -5.34 -10.37 -26.41
N SER A 483 -5.49 -9.57 -25.37
CA SER A 483 -5.50 -10.04 -23.97
C SER A 483 -6.80 -9.66 -23.28
N GLY A 484 -7.18 -10.46 -22.30
CA GLY A 484 -8.30 -10.15 -21.42
C GLY A 484 -8.08 -10.73 -20.05
N SER A 485 -8.65 -10.08 -19.04
CA SER A 485 -8.62 -10.57 -17.67
C SER A 485 -9.99 -10.49 -16.99
N TYR A 486 -10.16 -11.35 -16.03
CA TYR A 486 -11.28 -11.36 -15.08
C TYR A 486 -10.75 -11.53 -13.67
N SER A 487 -11.13 -10.65 -12.77
CA SER A 487 -10.74 -10.73 -11.35
C SER A 487 -11.98 -10.62 -10.45
N TYR A 488 -12.02 -11.49 -9.45
CA TYR A 488 -12.97 -11.44 -8.34
C TYR A 488 -12.20 -11.34 -7.03
N GLU A 489 -12.55 -10.37 -6.22
CA GLU A 489 -11.98 -10.16 -4.88
C GLU A 489 -13.12 -10.08 -3.85
N LEU A 490 -12.96 -10.81 -2.75
CA LEU A 490 -13.84 -10.79 -1.60
C LEU A 490 -13.04 -10.46 -0.35
N THR A 491 -13.43 -9.40 0.37
CA THR A 491 -12.99 -9.14 1.74
C THR A 491 -14.17 -9.34 2.68
N ASP A 492 -13.99 -10.20 3.67
CA ASP A 492 -14.97 -10.53 4.71
C ASP A 492 -14.39 -10.16 6.07
N LYS A 493 -15.03 -9.22 6.76
CA LYS A 493 -14.70 -8.79 8.11
C LYS A 493 -15.78 -9.29 9.06
N ASP A 494 -15.35 -10.00 10.06
CA ASP A 494 -16.21 -10.68 11.03
C ASP A 494 -15.72 -10.34 12.44
N ASN A 495 -16.59 -9.77 13.26
CA ASN A 495 -16.28 -9.34 14.61
C ASN A 495 -17.44 -9.73 15.55
N TRP A 496 -17.11 -10.32 16.68
CA TRP A 496 -18.01 -10.41 17.80
C TRP A 496 -17.30 -9.94 19.08
N GLU A 497 -18.04 -9.27 19.93
CA GLU A 497 -17.52 -8.74 21.18
C GLU A 497 -18.59 -8.68 22.25
N LYS A 498 -18.15 -8.72 23.49
CA LYS A 498 -18.94 -8.47 24.68
C LYS A 498 -18.09 -7.82 25.77
N PRO A 499 -18.70 -7.10 26.72
CA PRO A 499 -17.98 -6.54 27.87
C PRO A 499 -17.34 -7.64 28.72
N ASN A 500 -16.17 -7.33 29.24
CA ASN A 500 -15.46 -8.12 30.24
C ASN A 500 -15.45 -7.32 31.54
N PHE A 501 -16.42 -7.56 32.40
CA PHE A 501 -16.58 -6.82 33.65
C PHE A 501 -15.55 -7.25 34.65
N ASN A 502 -14.74 -6.30 35.10
CA ASN A 502 -13.68 -6.50 36.07
C ASN A 502 -13.76 -5.40 37.12
N ASP A 503 -14.03 -5.77 38.36
CA ASP A 503 -14.04 -4.85 39.48
C ASP A 503 -12.64 -4.34 39.78
N ARG A 504 -12.54 -3.14 40.35
CA ARG A 504 -11.28 -2.52 40.75
C ARG A 504 -11.16 -2.41 42.26
N TRP A 505 -9.95 -2.70 42.77
CA TRP A 505 -9.66 -2.95 44.15
C TRP A 505 -8.72 -1.92 44.75
N ASN A 506 -8.98 -1.54 45.99
CA ASN A 506 -7.99 -0.93 46.87
C ASN A 506 -7.23 -2.05 47.57
N PHE A 507 -5.95 -2.22 47.28
CA PHE A 507 -5.12 -3.31 47.83
C PHE A 507 -4.59 -2.98 49.22
N ALA A 508 -4.52 -1.70 49.61
CA ALA A 508 -4.16 -1.32 50.97
C ALA A 508 -5.19 -1.80 52.00
N THR A 509 -6.47 -1.81 51.60
CA THR A 509 -7.59 -2.24 52.48
C THR A 509 -8.19 -3.59 52.10
N GLU A 510 -7.70 -4.21 51.02
CA GLU A 510 -8.25 -5.46 50.45
C GLU A 510 -9.77 -5.36 50.13
N THR A 511 -10.23 -4.17 49.74
CA THR A 511 -11.64 -3.94 49.46
C THR A 511 -11.88 -3.61 47.99
N MET A 512 -12.99 -4.10 47.43
CA MET A 512 -13.50 -3.67 46.14
C MET A 512 -14.14 -2.28 46.28
N THR A 513 -13.50 -1.28 45.68
CA THR A 513 -13.93 0.13 45.77
C THR A 513 -14.71 0.59 44.53
N GLN A 514 -14.46 0.01 43.37
CA GLN A 514 -15.14 0.36 42.16
C GLN A 514 -15.70 -0.91 41.48
N LYS A 515 -17.00 -1.09 41.57
CA LYS A 515 -17.68 -2.16 40.88
C LYS A 515 -17.81 -1.81 39.39
N ASP A 516 -17.46 -2.75 38.52
CA ASP A 516 -17.72 -2.62 37.09
C ASP A 516 -19.17 -2.98 36.80
N SER A 517 -20.00 -1.98 36.57
CA SER A 517 -21.46 -2.10 36.47
C SER A 517 -22.01 -1.55 35.16
N GLY A 518 -21.33 -1.82 34.06
CA GLY A 518 -21.81 -1.51 32.74
C GLY A 518 -23.01 -2.38 32.33
N GLN A 519 -23.75 -1.94 31.29
CA GLN A 519 -24.79 -2.77 30.72
C GLN A 519 -24.15 -3.88 29.90
N SER A 520 -24.51 -5.13 30.19
CA SER A 520 -24.05 -6.28 29.43
C SER A 520 -24.65 -6.31 28.04
N TYR A 521 -23.88 -6.75 27.07
CA TYR A 521 -24.34 -6.92 25.70
C TYR A 521 -23.54 -7.99 24.96
N ILE A 522 -24.10 -8.49 23.86
CA ILE A 522 -23.42 -9.29 22.86
C ILE A 522 -23.56 -8.54 21.54
N TYR A 523 -22.44 -8.27 20.88
CA TYR A 523 -22.37 -7.56 19.61
C TYR A 523 -21.75 -8.44 18.54
N ASN A 524 -22.37 -8.45 17.36
CA ASN A 524 -21.85 -9.10 16.17
C ASN A 524 -21.86 -8.12 14.99
N TYR A 525 -20.78 -8.13 14.23
CA TYR A 525 -20.63 -7.33 13.02
C TYR A 525 -20.06 -8.18 11.91
N ASN A 526 -20.66 -8.06 10.72
CA ASN A 526 -20.11 -8.66 9.52
C ASN A 526 -20.17 -7.63 8.37
N ARG A 527 -19.07 -7.54 7.61
CA ARG A 527 -18.99 -6.70 6.40
C ARG A 527 -18.35 -7.49 5.28
N LYS A 528 -19.02 -7.50 4.13
CA LYS A 528 -18.54 -8.14 2.90
C LYS A 528 -18.35 -7.10 1.81
N ILE A 529 -17.13 -7.04 1.28
CA ILE A 529 -16.77 -6.19 0.16
C ILE A 529 -16.42 -7.09 -1.01
N GLU A 530 -17.21 -7.01 -2.08
CA GLU A 530 -16.96 -7.72 -3.33
C GLU A 530 -16.49 -6.75 -4.39
N ARG A 531 -15.42 -7.10 -5.11
CA ARG A 531 -14.94 -6.35 -6.26
C ARG A 531 -14.83 -7.28 -7.46
N ILE A 532 -15.36 -6.86 -8.59
CA ILE A 532 -15.27 -7.56 -9.86
C ILE A 532 -14.63 -6.61 -10.86
N PHE A 533 -13.56 -7.06 -11.50
CA PHE A 533 -12.89 -6.32 -12.57
C PHE A 533 -12.76 -7.20 -13.82
N MET A 534 -13.00 -6.59 -14.97
CA MET A 534 -12.82 -7.22 -16.28
C MET A 534 -12.19 -6.23 -17.23
N ASP A 535 -11.27 -6.69 -18.04
CA ASP A 535 -10.73 -5.90 -19.14
C ASP A 535 -10.48 -6.73 -20.41
N GLY A 536 -10.33 -6.01 -21.50
CA GLY A 536 -9.89 -6.55 -22.78
C GLY A 536 -9.06 -5.52 -23.54
N VAL A 537 -7.92 -5.94 -24.06
CA VAL A 537 -6.94 -5.07 -24.74
C VAL A 537 -6.48 -5.71 -26.04
N ILE A 538 -6.48 -4.93 -27.10
CA ILE A 538 -5.86 -5.26 -28.38
C ILE A 538 -4.62 -4.38 -28.51
N ARG A 539 -3.48 -5.00 -28.75
CA ARG A 539 -2.18 -4.32 -28.88
C ARG A 539 -1.49 -4.76 -30.15
N TYR A 540 -0.91 -3.78 -30.84
CA TYR A 540 -0.06 -3.99 -32.00
C TYR A 540 1.28 -3.29 -31.79
N GLU A 541 2.37 -4.03 -31.94
CA GLU A 541 3.73 -3.50 -31.89
C GLU A 541 4.54 -4.00 -33.07
N ASN A 542 5.26 -3.09 -33.70
CA ASN A 542 6.12 -3.42 -34.83
C ASN A 542 7.20 -2.34 -35.01
N LYS A 543 8.28 -2.75 -35.68
CA LYS A 543 9.36 -1.89 -36.12
C LYS A 543 9.39 -1.80 -37.63
N PHE A 544 9.46 -0.58 -38.16
CA PHE A 544 9.47 -0.27 -39.56
C PHE A 544 10.77 0.42 -39.98
N PHE A 545 11.02 0.52 -41.29
CA PHE A 545 12.16 1.24 -41.88
C PHE A 545 13.51 0.79 -41.31
N ASN A 546 13.80 -0.50 -41.34
CA ASN A 546 15.03 -1.09 -40.76
C ASN A 546 15.21 -0.76 -39.26
N ASN A 547 14.15 -0.92 -38.47
CA ASN A 547 14.09 -0.65 -37.04
C ASN A 547 14.29 0.82 -36.62
N ARG A 548 14.15 1.77 -37.58
CA ARG A 548 14.24 3.19 -37.26
C ARG A 548 12.95 3.76 -36.67
N PHE A 549 11.82 3.17 -37.00
CA PHE A 549 10.51 3.63 -36.50
C PHE A 549 9.83 2.53 -35.69
N ASP A 550 9.64 2.79 -34.41
CA ASP A 550 8.95 1.91 -33.47
C ASP A 550 7.52 2.38 -33.28
N LEU A 551 6.56 1.49 -33.49
CA LEU A 551 5.14 1.70 -33.23
C LEU A 551 4.65 0.71 -32.19
N ASN A 552 4.04 1.21 -31.10
CA ASN A 552 3.28 0.42 -30.16
C ASN A 552 1.93 1.11 -29.94
N ALA A 553 0.87 0.50 -30.42
CA ALA A 553 -0.49 1.02 -30.35
C ALA A 553 -1.38 0.03 -29.60
N MET A 554 -2.28 0.53 -28.75
CA MET A 554 -3.27 -0.31 -28.10
C MET A 554 -4.60 0.38 -27.94
N VAL A 555 -5.66 -0.41 -27.91
CA VAL A 555 -7.02 -0.01 -27.54
C VAL A 555 -7.59 -1.02 -26.57
N GLY A 556 -8.37 -0.57 -25.62
CA GLY A 556 -8.94 -1.44 -24.61
C GLY A 556 -10.24 -0.92 -24.01
N ALA A 557 -10.91 -1.82 -23.32
CA ALA A 557 -12.09 -1.53 -22.52
C ALA A 557 -11.99 -2.25 -21.19
N SER A 558 -12.51 -1.64 -20.13
CA SER A 558 -12.61 -2.27 -18.83
C SER A 558 -13.93 -1.95 -18.13
N GLN A 559 -14.31 -2.81 -17.21
CA GLN A 559 -15.44 -2.62 -16.33
C GLN A 559 -15.09 -3.05 -14.93
N GLU A 560 -15.45 -2.23 -13.95
CA GLU A 560 -15.29 -2.49 -12.53
C GLU A 560 -16.64 -2.36 -11.82
N MET A 561 -16.85 -3.21 -10.82
CA MET A 561 -18.00 -3.17 -9.91
C MET A 561 -17.54 -3.44 -8.50
N ARG A 562 -18.07 -2.67 -7.54
CA ARG A 562 -17.87 -2.91 -6.11
C ARG A 562 -19.21 -2.96 -5.42
N ARG A 563 -19.33 -3.93 -4.51
CA ARG A 563 -20.47 -4.07 -3.59
C ARG A 563 -19.94 -4.11 -2.19
N ASP A 564 -20.59 -3.39 -1.30
CA ASP A 564 -20.23 -3.30 0.10
C ASP A 564 -21.50 -3.51 0.92
N ARG A 565 -21.50 -4.55 1.74
CA ARG A 565 -22.62 -4.90 2.62
C ARG A 565 -22.11 -5.05 4.02
N SER A 566 -22.78 -4.40 4.95
CA SER A 566 -22.56 -4.61 6.36
C SER A 566 -23.86 -4.93 7.08
N PHE A 567 -23.70 -5.66 8.17
CA PHE A 567 -24.76 -6.01 9.10
C PHE A 567 -24.16 -6.01 10.50
N SER A 568 -24.90 -5.44 11.47
CA SER A 568 -24.56 -5.60 12.88
C SER A 568 -25.81 -5.87 13.71
N ALA A 569 -25.62 -6.63 14.79
CA ALA A 569 -26.63 -6.85 15.79
C ALA A 569 -26.02 -6.71 17.18
N LYS A 570 -26.67 -5.97 18.04
CA LYS A 570 -26.31 -5.82 19.45
C LYS A 570 -27.54 -6.12 20.29
N LYS A 571 -27.39 -7.02 21.27
CA LYS A 571 -28.46 -7.35 22.20
C LYS A 571 -27.95 -7.29 23.63
N TYR A 572 -28.72 -6.65 24.47
CA TYR A 572 -28.37 -6.36 25.85
C TYR A 572 -28.85 -7.44 26.82
N ASP A 573 -28.31 -7.37 28.03
CA ASP A 573 -28.71 -8.17 29.17
C ASP A 573 -28.53 -9.68 28.93
N TRP A 574 -27.28 -10.12 28.86
CA TRP A 574 -26.99 -11.55 28.76
C TRP A 574 -27.44 -12.33 29.98
N LEU A 575 -27.80 -13.58 29.82
CA LEU A 575 -28.19 -14.49 30.88
C LEU A 575 -26.98 -14.94 31.70
N ASP A 576 -25.85 -15.16 31.03
CA ASP A 576 -24.62 -15.64 31.63
C ASP A 576 -23.41 -15.08 30.85
N SER A 577 -22.36 -14.72 31.56
CA SER A 577 -21.15 -14.15 30.97
C SER A 577 -20.35 -15.13 30.11
N SER A 578 -20.61 -16.43 30.23
CA SER A 578 -19.96 -17.45 29.38
C SER A 578 -20.59 -17.56 27.99
N VAL A 579 -21.77 -16.97 27.77
CA VAL A 579 -22.47 -17.04 26.47
C VAL A 579 -21.94 -15.95 25.53
N ASP A 580 -21.70 -16.34 24.27
CA ASP A 580 -21.14 -15.50 23.20
C ASP A 580 -22.07 -15.33 21.97
N VAL A 581 -23.30 -15.87 22.05
CA VAL A 581 -24.29 -15.79 20.95
C VAL A 581 -25.42 -14.81 21.28
N ILE A 582 -25.91 -14.10 20.29
CA ILE A 582 -26.98 -13.07 20.41
C ILE A 582 -28.21 -13.60 21.16
N ASN A 583 -28.57 -14.85 20.97
CA ASN A 583 -29.72 -15.44 21.64
C ASN A 583 -29.51 -15.67 23.15
N GLY A 584 -28.30 -15.58 23.64
CA GLY A 584 -27.95 -15.64 25.06
C GLY A 584 -28.26 -14.35 25.83
N ALA A 585 -28.73 -13.29 25.17
CA ALA A 585 -29.17 -12.05 25.79
C ALA A 585 -30.70 -11.89 25.69
N THR A 586 -31.31 -11.27 26.70
CA THR A 586 -32.78 -11.17 26.83
C THR A 586 -33.33 -9.74 26.70
N GLY A 587 -32.45 -8.71 26.79
CA GLY A 587 -32.85 -7.31 26.72
C GLY A 587 -33.14 -6.80 25.30
N GLU A 588 -33.16 -5.51 25.17
CA GLU A 588 -33.42 -4.84 23.88
C GLU A 588 -32.35 -5.21 22.85
N SER A 589 -32.73 -5.21 21.60
CA SER A 589 -31.81 -5.43 20.48
C SER A 589 -31.76 -4.25 19.54
N THR A 590 -30.55 -3.92 19.09
CA THR A 590 -30.32 -2.96 18.03
C THR A 590 -29.71 -3.66 16.84
N THR A 591 -30.27 -3.44 15.66
CA THR A 591 -29.75 -3.99 14.41
C THR A 591 -29.53 -2.87 13.42
N THR A 592 -28.42 -2.94 12.71
CA THR A 592 -28.12 -2.01 11.61
C THR A 592 -27.64 -2.77 10.38
N GLY A 593 -27.78 -2.16 9.23
CA GLY A 593 -27.26 -2.75 8.00
C GLY A 593 -27.13 -1.71 6.91
N SER A 594 -26.15 -1.87 6.07
CA SER A 594 -25.96 -1.01 4.91
C SER A 594 -25.63 -1.83 3.67
N HIS A 595 -25.93 -1.24 2.51
CA HIS A 595 -25.57 -1.80 1.22
C HIS A 595 -25.28 -0.67 0.26
N SER A 596 -24.07 -0.63 -0.29
CA SER A 596 -23.73 0.29 -1.38
C SER A 596 -23.14 -0.48 -2.56
N GLU A 597 -23.36 0.07 -3.75
CA GLU A 597 -22.82 -0.44 -4.99
C GLU A 597 -22.38 0.72 -5.88
N TRP A 598 -21.24 0.56 -6.54
CA TRP A 598 -20.86 1.44 -7.62
C TRP A 598 -20.24 0.65 -8.77
N ALA A 599 -20.26 1.23 -9.95
CA ALA A 599 -19.66 0.65 -11.15
C ALA A 599 -19.01 1.72 -12.01
N MET A 600 -17.94 1.33 -12.72
CA MET A 600 -17.25 2.15 -13.69
C MET A 600 -17.03 1.35 -14.98
N ARG A 601 -17.19 2.02 -16.13
CA ARG A 601 -16.87 1.48 -17.45
C ARG A 601 -15.94 2.43 -18.16
N SER A 602 -14.94 1.87 -18.82
CA SER A 602 -13.88 2.65 -19.45
C SER A 602 -13.55 2.17 -20.85
N PHE A 603 -13.17 3.12 -21.72
CA PHE A 603 -12.53 2.87 -23.00
C PHE A 603 -11.24 3.66 -23.06
N PHE A 604 -10.18 3.07 -23.55
CA PHE A 604 -8.88 3.72 -23.58
C PHE A 604 -8.05 3.31 -24.79
N GLY A 605 -7.14 4.19 -25.19
CA GLY A 605 -6.17 3.93 -26.23
C GLY A 605 -4.85 4.63 -25.97
N ARG A 606 -3.76 4.02 -26.43
CA ARG A 606 -2.39 4.56 -26.36
C ARG A 606 -1.69 4.33 -27.68
N ILE A 607 -0.90 5.30 -28.08
CA ILE A 607 0.03 5.20 -29.22
C ILE A 607 1.39 5.68 -28.75
N ASN A 608 2.40 4.82 -28.82
CA ASN A 608 3.79 5.14 -28.59
C ASN A 608 4.54 5.10 -29.92
N LEU A 609 5.26 6.16 -30.23
CA LEU A 609 6.08 6.31 -31.43
C LEU A 609 7.52 6.56 -31.02
N GLY A 610 8.45 5.83 -31.64
CA GLY A 610 9.88 6.05 -31.49
C GLY A 610 10.53 6.24 -32.85
N TRP A 611 11.39 7.26 -32.99
CA TRP A 611 12.18 7.48 -34.20
C TRP A 611 13.67 7.44 -33.88
N ASP A 612 14.40 6.54 -34.53
CA ASP A 612 15.86 6.30 -34.37
C ASP A 612 16.30 6.10 -32.91
N ASN A 613 15.41 5.66 -32.03
CA ASN A 613 15.60 5.65 -30.56
C ASN A 613 15.98 7.02 -29.95
N LYS A 614 15.78 8.12 -30.70
CA LYS A 614 16.13 9.49 -30.28
C LYS A 614 14.91 10.28 -29.83
N TYR A 615 13.85 10.23 -30.65
CA TYR A 615 12.61 10.96 -30.41
C TYR A 615 11.51 10.00 -30.03
N LEU A 616 10.93 10.23 -28.87
CA LEU A 616 9.85 9.41 -28.32
C LEU A 616 8.62 10.27 -28.14
N LEU A 617 7.46 9.75 -28.55
CA LEU A 617 6.16 10.40 -28.39
C LEU A 617 5.15 9.38 -27.90
N GLU A 618 4.41 9.74 -26.85
CA GLU A 618 3.28 8.96 -26.35
C GLU A 618 2.01 9.83 -26.36
N VAL A 619 0.91 9.28 -26.84
CA VAL A 619 -0.42 9.91 -26.80
C VAL A 619 -1.41 8.90 -26.22
N ASN A 620 -2.17 9.33 -25.22
CA ASN A 620 -3.20 8.55 -24.58
C ASN A 620 -4.54 9.29 -24.62
N LEU A 621 -5.61 8.53 -24.78
CA LEU A 621 -6.98 9.00 -24.61
C LEU A 621 -7.75 7.98 -23.79
N ARG A 622 -8.46 8.47 -22.77
CA ARG A 622 -9.34 7.64 -21.96
C ARG A 622 -10.70 8.30 -21.75
N ALA A 623 -11.75 7.48 -21.80
CA ALA A 623 -13.11 7.86 -21.49
C ALA A 623 -13.65 6.94 -20.40
N ASP A 624 -14.07 7.51 -19.26
CA ASP A 624 -14.57 6.80 -18.10
C ASP A 624 -16.01 7.22 -17.79
N ALA A 625 -16.88 6.25 -17.50
CA ALA A 625 -18.25 6.48 -17.04
C ALA A 625 -18.44 5.93 -15.63
N SER A 626 -18.84 6.77 -14.67
CA SER A 626 -19.10 6.41 -13.29
C SER A 626 -20.59 6.39 -12.97
N SER A 627 -21.05 5.38 -12.20
CA SER A 627 -22.42 5.30 -11.71
C SER A 627 -22.75 6.33 -10.63
N ARG A 628 -21.72 6.99 -10.05
CA ARG A 628 -21.87 8.03 -9.02
C ARG A 628 -22.50 9.32 -9.55
N PHE A 629 -22.37 9.56 -10.86
CA PHE A 629 -22.88 10.75 -11.53
C PHE A 629 -24.20 10.48 -12.26
N SER A 630 -24.97 11.53 -12.50
CA SER A 630 -26.20 11.47 -13.26
C SER A 630 -25.94 10.99 -14.70
N LYS A 631 -26.98 10.56 -15.41
CA LYS A 631 -26.85 10.00 -16.76
C LYS A 631 -26.13 10.93 -17.74
N ASP A 632 -26.37 12.23 -17.63
CA ASP A 632 -25.84 13.25 -18.54
C ASP A 632 -24.39 13.64 -18.23
N ASN A 633 -23.95 13.51 -16.96
CA ASN A 633 -22.64 13.92 -16.47
C ASN A 633 -21.68 12.76 -16.16
N ARG A 634 -22.07 11.51 -16.46
CA ARG A 634 -21.28 10.35 -16.04
C ARG A 634 -19.99 10.12 -16.81
N TRP A 635 -19.88 10.62 -18.06
CA TRP A 635 -18.71 10.45 -18.89
C TRP A 635 -17.68 11.57 -18.70
N GLY A 636 -16.44 11.19 -18.34
CA GLY A 636 -15.26 12.04 -18.35
C GLY A 636 -14.29 11.63 -19.45
N TYR A 637 -13.60 12.60 -20.06
CA TYR A 637 -12.62 12.39 -21.14
C TYR A 637 -11.27 12.95 -20.72
N PHE A 638 -10.22 12.12 -20.77
CA PHE A 638 -8.92 12.40 -20.18
C PHE A 638 -7.81 12.17 -21.21
N PRO A 639 -7.45 13.19 -22.02
CA PRO A 639 -6.33 13.13 -22.93
C PRO A 639 -5.01 13.38 -22.20
N SER A 640 -3.93 12.72 -22.65
CA SER A 640 -2.58 13.01 -22.21
C SER A 640 -1.56 12.74 -23.30
N MET A 641 -0.42 13.44 -23.22
CA MET A 641 0.68 13.29 -24.14
C MET A 641 2.03 13.49 -23.43
N SER A 642 3.05 12.82 -23.91
CA SER A 642 4.42 13.08 -23.51
C SER A 642 5.38 12.92 -24.67
N ALA A 643 6.48 13.66 -24.60
CA ALA A 643 7.58 13.59 -25.55
C ALA A 643 8.92 13.51 -24.84
N ALA A 644 9.86 12.79 -25.42
CA ALA A 644 11.22 12.76 -24.92
C ALA A 644 12.22 12.82 -26.07
N TRP A 645 13.35 13.49 -25.80
CA TRP A 645 14.48 13.63 -26.72
C TRP A 645 15.75 13.13 -26.06
N ARG A 646 16.31 12.08 -26.62
CA ARG A 646 17.60 11.50 -26.21
C ARG A 646 18.73 12.23 -26.91
N MET A 647 19.17 13.35 -26.29
CA MET A 647 20.17 14.25 -26.88
C MET A 647 21.52 13.56 -27.05
N GLU A 648 21.89 12.64 -26.16
CA GLU A 648 23.15 11.90 -26.23
C GLU A 648 23.31 11.09 -27.51
N GLN A 649 22.21 10.78 -28.20
CA GLN A 649 22.22 10.02 -29.45
C GLN A 649 22.45 10.92 -30.69
N GLU A 650 22.47 12.25 -30.51
CA GLU A 650 22.66 13.16 -31.60
C GLU A 650 24.12 13.25 -32.07
N SER A 651 24.31 13.52 -33.36
CA SER A 651 25.65 13.60 -33.95
C SER A 651 26.47 14.77 -33.38
N PHE A 652 25.82 15.87 -33.02
CA PHE A 652 26.52 17.04 -32.42
C PHE A 652 27.01 16.77 -30.98
N MET A 653 26.46 15.71 -30.32
CA MET A 653 26.91 15.29 -28.99
C MET A 653 28.00 14.21 -29.04
N ALA A 654 28.44 13.79 -30.21
CA ALA A 654 29.46 12.74 -30.37
C ALA A 654 30.77 13.04 -29.59
N GLY A 655 31.15 14.30 -29.44
CA GLY A 655 32.35 14.75 -28.70
C GLY A 655 32.23 14.61 -27.17
N THR A 656 31.02 14.40 -26.62
CA THR A 656 30.82 14.34 -25.17
C THR A 656 30.71 12.91 -24.66
N ARG A 657 30.67 11.91 -25.53
CA ARG A 657 30.40 10.48 -25.19
C ARG A 657 31.46 9.84 -24.28
N ASN A 658 32.63 10.46 -24.12
CA ASN A 658 33.68 10.00 -23.21
C ASN A 658 33.40 10.31 -21.73
N TRP A 659 32.40 11.15 -21.41
CA TRP A 659 32.03 11.50 -20.05
C TRP A 659 30.51 11.63 -19.82
N LEU A 660 29.71 11.81 -20.89
CA LEU A 660 28.27 11.93 -20.87
C LEU A 660 27.63 10.69 -21.52
N ASP A 661 27.08 9.82 -20.72
CA ASP A 661 26.50 8.53 -21.14
C ASP A 661 25.04 8.64 -21.52
N ALA A 662 24.29 9.50 -20.81
CA ALA A 662 22.87 9.73 -21.06
C ALA A 662 22.51 11.21 -20.82
N LEU A 663 21.70 11.76 -21.69
CA LEU A 663 21.05 13.08 -21.52
C LEU A 663 19.72 13.06 -22.24
N LYS A 664 18.64 12.88 -21.49
CA LYS A 664 17.28 12.83 -22.01
C LYS A 664 16.42 13.96 -21.46
N LEU A 665 15.84 14.76 -22.33
CA LEU A 665 14.83 15.77 -22.00
C LEU A 665 13.44 15.16 -22.13
N ARG A 666 12.56 15.44 -21.18
CA ARG A 666 11.17 14.95 -21.16
C ARG A 666 10.20 16.09 -20.88
N VAL A 667 9.06 16.05 -21.54
CA VAL A 667 7.91 16.91 -21.26
C VAL A 667 6.65 16.09 -21.33
N SER A 668 5.75 16.28 -20.38
CA SER A 668 4.41 15.68 -20.44
C SER A 668 3.34 16.66 -19.98
N TYR A 669 2.16 16.49 -20.56
CA TYR A 669 0.93 17.18 -20.20
C TYR A 669 -0.24 16.22 -20.30
N GLY A 670 -1.16 16.30 -19.37
CA GLY A 670 -2.38 15.52 -19.46
C GLY A 670 -3.39 15.87 -18.38
N GLN A 671 -4.59 15.39 -18.60
CA GLN A 671 -5.72 15.53 -17.69
C GLN A 671 -6.13 14.17 -17.14
N LEU A 672 -6.46 14.15 -15.87
CA LEU A 672 -6.98 13.02 -15.13
C LEU A 672 -8.21 13.45 -14.34
N GLY A 673 -9.09 12.53 -14.01
CA GLY A 673 -10.26 12.84 -13.21
C GLY A 673 -10.19 12.27 -11.80
N ASN A 674 -11.17 12.60 -10.97
CA ASN A 674 -11.48 11.91 -9.74
C ASN A 674 -13.00 11.86 -9.57
N ASN A 675 -13.52 10.73 -9.09
CA ASN A 675 -14.94 10.52 -8.81
C ASN A 675 -15.19 10.12 -7.36
N ASP A 676 -14.23 10.34 -6.47
CA ASP A 676 -14.39 10.03 -5.06
C ASP A 676 -15.26 11.10 -4.39
N LEU A 677 -16.37 10.67 -3.80
CA LEU A 677 -17.35 11.47 -3.11
C LEU A 677 -17.35 11.19 -1.59
N LYS A 678 -16.17 10.94 -1.01
CA LYS A 678 -16.02 10.59 0.43
C LYS A 678 -16.88 9.38 0.82
N GLY A 679 -17.01 8.38 -0.09
CA GLY A 679 -17.81 7.19 0.14
C GLY A 679 -19.31 7.35 -0.12
N ASN A 680 -19.78 8.52 -0.54
CA ASN A 680 -21.16 8.71 -0.95
C ASN A 680 -21.38 8.27 -2.41
N ASP A 681 -21.71 7.02 -2.64
CA ASP A 681 -21.92 6.46 -3.98
C ASP A 681 -23.22 6.97 -4.66
N TYR A 682 -24.05 7.72 -3.95
CA TYR A 682 -25.41 8.13 -4.36
C TYR A 682 -25.67 9.64 -4.32
N ALA A 683 -24.64 10.49 -4.31
CA ALA A 683 -24.77 11.94 -4.19
C ALA A 683 -25.63 12.60 -5.29
N ALA A 684 -25.79 11.94 -6.46
CA ALA A 684 -26.63 12.40 -7.56
C ALA A 684 -28.11 11.98 -7.44
N VAL A 685 -28.48 11.22 -6.38
CA VAL A 685 -29.87 10.76 -6.14
C VAL A 685 -30.34 11.19 -4.77
N PRO A 686 -31.64 11.57 -4.61
CA PRO A 686 -32.17 11.94 -3.30
C PRO A 686 -32.18 10.73 -2.36
N VAL A 687 -31.77 10.96 -1.11
CA VAL A 687 -31.73 9.94 -0.06
C VAL A 687 -32.79 10.24 0.98
N TYR A 688 -33.54 9.21 1.34
CA TYR A 688 -34.59 9.28 2.35
C TYR A 688 -34.21 8.38 3.52
N ALA A 689 -34.39 8.87 4.73
CA ALA A 689 -34.27 8.08 5.94
C ALA A 689 -35.62 8.01 6.68
N GLN A 690 -35.73 7.01 7.53
CA GLN A 690 -36.85 6.89 8.43
C GLN A 690 -36.89 8.08 9.39
N SER A 691 -38.02 8.74 9.44
CA SER A 691 -38.30 9.86 10.36
C SER A 691 -39.48 9.50 11.22
N ASN A 692 -39.39 9.78 12.52
CA ASN A 692 -40.50 9.55 13.44
C ASN A 692 -41.27 10.88 13.67
N TYR A 693 -42.55 10.81 13.61
CA TYR A 693 -43.45 11.92 13.92
C TYR A 693 -44.50 11.48 14.93
N VAL A 694 -45.00 12.39 15.71
CA VAL A 694 -46.07 12.10 16.66
C VAL A 694 -47.41 12.57 16.05
N LEU A 695 -48.29 11.63 15.74
CA LEU A 695 -49.66 11.90 15.27
C LEU A 695 -50.65 11.39 16.33
N ASN A 696 -51.44 12.33 16.86
CA ASN A 696 -52.48 12.04 17.86
C ASN A 696 -51.94 11.26 19.07
N GLY A 697 -50.76 11.66 19.56
CA GLY A 697 -50.12 11.02 20.71
C GLY A 697 -49.41 9.68 20.40
N ASN A 698 -49.46 9.17 19.17
CA ASN A 698 -48.80 7.92 18.75
C ASN A 698 -47.63 8.21 17.84
N LYS A 699 -46.59 7.38 17.96
CA LYS A 699 -45.42 7.41 17.07
C LYS A 699 -45.87 6.95 15.67
N ALA A 700 -45.74 7.83 14.69
CA ALA A 700 -45.93 7.55 13.28
C ALA A 700 -44.57 7.50 12.60
N VAL A 701 -44.30 6.46 11.87
CA VAL A 701 -43.08 6.31 11.10
C VAL A 701 -43.29 6.82 9.69
N GLY A 702 -42.47 7.77 9.26
CA GLY A 702 -42.51 8.34 7.92
C GLY A 702 -41.13 8.24 7.25
N LEU A 703 -41.00 8.80 6.07
CA LEU A 703 -39.73 8.99 5.36
C LEU A 703 -39.47 10.47 5.21
N GLY A 704 -38.37 10.93 5.74
CA GLY A 704 -37.85 12.28 5.54
C GLY A 704 -36.68 12.31 4.59
N MET A 705 -36.59 13.33 3.73
CA MET A 705 -35.42 13.52 2.88
C MET A 705 -34.26 14.02 3.77
N THR A 706 -33.16 13.30 3.78
CA THR A 706 -31.96 13.62 4.60
C THR A 706 -30.87 14.32 3.82
N SER A 707 -30.87 14.19 2.49
CA SER A 707 -29.92 14.84 1.61
C SER A 707 -30.59 15.25 0.30
N ILE A 708 -30.33 16.48 -0.11
CA ILE A 708 -30.74 16.99 -1.42
C ILE A 708 -29.78 16.45 -2.46
N SER A 709 -30.30 15.91 -3.57
CA SER A 709 -29.44 15.42 -4.65
C SER A 709 -28.89 16.57 -5.50
N ASN A 710 -27.67 16.41 -6.00
CA ASN A 710 -27.12 17.29 -7.04
C ASN A 710 -26.91 16.50 -8.34
N THR A 711 -27.85 16.65 -9.27
CA THR A 711 -27.75 16.00 -10.59
C THR A 711 -26.72 16.64 -11.51
N GLY A 712 -26.24 17.85 -11.17
CA GLY A 712 -25.20 18.60 -11.88
C GLY A 712 -23.75 18.17 -11.54
N LEU A 713 -23.57 17.24 -10.62
CA LEU A 713 -22.23 16.75 -10.24
C LEU A 713 -21.46 16.19 -11.43
N THR A 714 -20.20 16.61 -11.55
CA THR A 714 -19.25 16.16 -12.57
C THR A 714 -17.95 15.68 -11.93
N TRP A 715 -17.06 15.18 -12.76
CA TRP A 715 -15.73 14.76 -12.37
C TRP A 715 -14.89 15.92 -11.85
N GLU A 716 -14.09 15.70 -10.78
CA GLU A 716 -12.94 16.55 -10.52
C GLU A 716 -11.94 16.38 -11.68
N SER A 717 -11.28 17.45 -12.09
CA SER A 717 -10.30 17.45 -13.18
C SER A 717 -8.94 17.90 -12.69
N THR A 718 -7.91 17.07 -12.88
CA THR A 718 -6.53 17.38 -12.53
C THR A 718 -5.68 17.47 -13.80
N ALA A 719 -5.14 18.65 -14.09
CA ALA A 719 -4.17 18.89 -15.14
C ALA A 719 -2.75 18.83 -14.55
N ILE A 720 -1.87 18.04 -15.17
CA ILE A 720 -0.47 17.89 -14.74
C ILE A 720 0.46 18.21 -15.89
N THR A 721 1.37 19.16 -15.69
CA THR A 721 2.51 19.45 -16.56
C THR A 721 3.77 19.00 -15.87
N ASN A 722 4.64 18.27 -16.56
CA ASN A 722 5.93 17.82 -16.04
C ASN A 722 7.04 18.06 -17.05
N ILE A 723 8.17 18.58 -16.58
CA ILE A 723 9.40 18.78 -17.37
C ILE A 723 10.53 18.08 -16.61
N GLY A 724 11.28 17.23 -17.28
CA GLY A 724 12.34 16.44 -16.65
C GLY A 724 13.59 16.32 -17.50
N VAL A 725 14.71 16.16 -16.81
CA VAL A 725 16.02 15.87 -17.39
C VAL A 725 16.55 14.62 -16.72
N ASP A 726 16.83 13.58 -17.48
CA ASP A 726 17.57 12.41 -17.02
C ASP A 726 19.00 12.49 -17.53
N PHE A 727 19.97 12.21 -16.68
CA PHE A 727 21.38 12.27 -17.04
C PHE A 727 22.17 11.09 -16.49
N GLY A 728 23.25 10.72 -17.17
CA GLY A 728 24.23 9.75 -16.76
C GLY A 728 25.61 10.22 -17.19
N VAL A 729 26.58 10.24 -16.30
CA VAL A 729 27.95 10.68 -16.55
C VAL A 729 28.99 9.74 -15.92
N LEU A 730 30.24 9.82 -16.39
CA LEU A 730 31.37 9.08 -15.85
C LEU A 730 31.20 7.56 -15.94
N ASN A 731 30.81 7.05 -17.12
CA ASN A 731 30.45 5.65 -17.35
C ASN A 731 29.27 5.22 -16.47
N ASN A 732 28.23 6.08 -16.38
CA ASN A 732 27.04 5.89 -15.56
C ASN A 732 27.28 5.71 -14.04
N ARG A 733 28.49 6.02 -13.55
CA ARG A 733 28.76 6.02 -12.09
C ARG A 733 27.90 7.03 -11.38
N LEU A 734 27.68 8.21 -11.95
CA LEU A 734 26.70 9.18 -11.48
C LEU A 734 25.56 9.25 -12.47
N ASN A 735 24.36 8.90 -12.02
CA ASN A 735 23.14 9.06 -12.78
C ASN A 735 22.05 9.69 -11.93
N GLY A 736 21.06 10.28 -12.56
CA GLY A 736 19.97 10.90 -11.84
C GLY A 736 18.92 11.53 -12.72
N SER A 737 17.97 12.18 -12.08
CA SER A 737 16.92 12.95 -12.74
C SER A 737 16.59 14.21 -11.96
N LEU A 738 16.30 15.28 -12.68
CA LEU A 738 15.75 16.51 -12.14
C LEU A 738 14.41 16.77 -12.83
N GLU A 739 13.36 16.99 -12.04
CA GLU A 739 12.00 17.21 -12.54
C GLU A 739 11.39 18.45 -11.92
N TYR A 740 10.62 19.19 -12.71
CA TYR A 740 9.68 20.21 -12.27
C TYR A 740 8.27 19.78 -12.62
N PHE A 741 7.33 19.93 -11.71
CA PHE A 741 5.92 19.64 -11.94
C PHE A 741 5.02 20.79 -11.53
N TYR A 742 3.90 20.91 -12.24
CA TYR A 742 2.78 21.78 -11.93
C TYR A 742 1.49 20.97 -12.08
N LYS A 743 0.77 20.79 -10.97
CA LYS A 743 -0.46 20.00 -10.86
C LYS A 743 -1.57 20.90 -10.36
N LYS A 744 -2.60 21.10 -11.19
CA LYS A 744 -3.80 21.87 -10.84
C LYS A 744 -5.01 20.96 -10.83
N THR A 745 -5.72 20.88 -9.69
CA THR A 745 -7.00 20.20 -9.56
C THR A 745 -8.11 21.23 -9.49
N SER A 746 -9.05 21.14 -10.40
CA SER A 746 -10.24 22.01 -10.51
C SER A 746 -11.50 21.20 -10.27
N ASP A 747 -12.60 21.90 -10.02
CA ASP A 747 -13.92 21.29 -9.81
C ASP A 747 -13.94 20.28 -8.67
N ILE A 748 -13.17 20.55 -7.61
CA ILE A 748 -13.09 19.69 -6.43
C ILE A 748 -14.45 19.61 -5.77
N LEU A 749 -14.86 18.39 -5.45
CA LEU A 749 -16.13 18.06 -4.83
C LEU A 749 -16.10 18.36 -3.32
N ILE A 750 -16.85 19.35 -2.88
CA ILE A 750 -16.88 19.76 -1.48
C ILE A 750 -18.31 19.91 -0.95
N ASP A 751 -18.44 19.69 0.36
CA ASP A 751 -19.64 20.03 1.11
C ASP A 751 -19.61 21.54 1.44
N LEU A 752 -20.65 22.24 1.04
CA LEU A 752 -20.80 23.64 1.40
C LEU A 752 -21.59 23.77 2.72
N PRO A 753 -21.35 24.79 3.57
CA PRO A 753 -22.20 25.01 4.74
C PRO A 753 -23.63 25.31 4.31
N ALA A 754 -24.59 24.69 5.00
CA ALA A 754 -26.00 24.94 4.80
C ALA A 754 -26.39 26.27 5.41
N PRO A 755 -27.05 27.18 4.68
CA PRO A 755 -27.81 28.26 5.34
C PRO A 755 -28.82 27.64 6.32
N LEU A 756 -28.92 28.19 7.52
CA LEU A 756 -29.84 27.69 8.56
C LEU A 756 -31.30 27.53 8.10
N VAL A 757 -31.70 28.26 7.10
CA VAL A 757 -33.05 28.16 6.48
C VAL A 757 -33.33 26.80 5.84
N HIS A 758 -32.31 26.03 5.51
CA HIS A 758 -32.46 24.66 4.97
C HIS A 758 -32.86 23.60 6.01
N GLY A 759 -32.85 23.97 7.30
CA GLY A 759 -33.16 23.05 8.38
C GLY A 759 -32.09 21.94 8.52
N THR A 760 -32.54 20.71 8.76
CA THR A 760 -31.65 19.56 9.01
C THR A 760 -31.23 18.80 7.76
N ALA A 761 -31.74 19.18 6.56
CA ALA A 761 -31.33 18.53 5.32
C ALA A 761 -29.92 18.96 4.92
N GLY A 762 -29.02 17.99 4.73
CA GLY A 762 -27.66 18.25 4.26
C GLY A 762 -27.65 18.89 2.87
N ILE A 763 -26.76 19.86 2.65
CA ILE A 763 -26.52 20.42 1.33
C ILE A 763 -25.82 19.37 0.45
N PRO A 764 -26.18 19.32 -0.85
CA PRO A 764 -25.51 18.41 -1.77
C PRO A 764 -24.07 18.87 -2.02
N ILE A 765 -23.18 17.89 -2.17
CA ILE A 765 -21.80 18.08 -2.65
C ILE A 765 -21.81 18.88 -3.96
N GLN A 766 -20.85 19.76 -4.15
CA GLN A 766 -20.72 20.63 -5.33
C GLN A 766 -19.29 20.67 -5.84
N ASN A 767 -19.13 20.88 -7.16
CA ASN A 767 -17.85 21.12 -7.81
C ASN A 767 -17.46 22.61 -7.60
N SER A 768 -16.61 22.94 -6.62
CA SER A 768 -16.48 24.33 -6.17
C SER A 768 -15.09 24.77 -5.73
N ALA A 769 -14.11 23.89 -5.59
CA ALA A 769 -12.78 24.24 -5.11
C ALA A 769 -11.67 23.95 -6.13
N GLU A 770 -10.53 24.64 -5.98
CA GLU A 770 -9.32 24.40 -6.76
C GLU A 770 -8.09 24.36 -5.85
N VAL A 771 -7.14 23.47 -6.20
CA VAL A 771 -5.87 23.30 -5.48
C VAL A 771 -4.72 23.19 -6.49
N VAL A 772 -3.63 23.83 -6.21
CA VAL A 772 -2.39 23.77 -7.00
C VAL A 772 -1.27 23.16 -6.16
N ASN A 773 -0.56 22.21 -6.75
CA ASN A 773 0.72 21.71 -6.25
C ASN A 773 1.80 21.98 -7.31
N LYS A 774 2.92 22.54 -6.91
CA LYS A 774 4.08 22.75 -7.79
C LYS A 774 5.37 22.42 -7.01
N GLY A 775 6.38 21.95 -7.70
CA GLY A 775 7.59 21.57 -7.00
C GLY A 775 8.70 21.00 -7.87
N PHE A 776 9.78 20.62 -7.19
CA PHE A 776 10.96 20.01 -7.79
C PHE A 776 11.26 18.66 -7.16
N GLU A 777 11.73 17.73 -7.98
CA GLU A 777 12.20 16.42 -7.56
C GLU A 777 13.61 16.20 -8.09
N LEU A 778 14.51 15.73 -7.23
CA LEU A 778 15.88 15.39 -7.58
C LEU A 778 16.15 13.96 -7.12
N THR A 779 16.66 13.14 -8.02
CA THR A 779 17.19 11.81 -7.69
C THR A 779 18.63 11.74 -8.16
N LEU A 780 19.53 11.27 -7.30
CA LEU A 780 20.94 11.04 -7.60
C LEU A 780 21.35 9.65 -7.14
N ASN A 781 22.07 8.93 -7.99
CA ASN A 781 22.67 7.65 -7.66
C ASN A 781 24.12 7.66 -8.07
N TRP A 782 24.98 7.28 -7.16
CA TRP A 782 26.40 7.06 -7.38
C TRP A 782 26.72 5.58 -7.15
N ALA A 783 27.21 4.89 -8.15
CA ALA A 783 27.65 3.51 -8.05
C ALA A 783 29.11 3.42 -8.49
N ASP A 784 29.96 2.81 -7.66
CA ASP A 784 31.38 2.63 -7.98
C ASP A 784 31.95 1.39 -7.28
N LYS A 785 33.16 1.01 -7.65
CA LYS A 785 33.90 -0.10 -7.04
C LYS A 785 35.32 0.32 -6.63
N ILE A 786 35.78 -0.20 -5.53
CA ILE A 786 37.17 -0.08 -5.07
C ILE A 786 37.69 -1.50 -4.88
N ASN A 787 38.44 -2.02 -5.84
CA ASN A 787 38.79 -3.45 -5.92
C ASN A 787 37.53 -4.32 -5.91
N ASP A 788 37.38 -5.23 -4.97
CA ASP A 788 36.21 -6.10 -4.82
C ASP A 788 35.05 -5.46 -4.04
N PHE A 789 35.26 -4.26 -3.52
CA PHE A 789 34.24 -3.55 -2.76
C PHE A 789 33.36 -2.71 -3.68
N HIS A 790 32.11 -3.17 -3.89
CA HIS A 790 31.08 -2.47 -4.65
C HIS A 790 30.23 -1.64 -3.71
N TYR A 791 30.00 -0.37 -4.04
CA TYR A 791 29.13 0.49 -3.25
C TYR A 791 28.20 1.33 -4.13
N ASN A 792 27.00 1.58 -3.61
CA ASN A 792 26.00 2.41 -4.24
C ASN A 792 25.43 3.38 -3.20
N ILE A 793 25.39 4.67 -3.55
CA ILE A 793 24.83 5.72 -2.71
C ILE A 793 23.74 6.42 -3.48
N GLY A 794 22.50 6.32 -2.98
CA GLY A 794 21.32 6.98 -3.54
C GLY A 794 20.85 8.13 -2.66
N ALA A 795 20.42 9.21 -3.27
CA ALA A 795 19.78 10.33 -2.59
C ALA A 795 18.57 10.81 -3.40
N ASN A 796 17.49 11.17 -2.73
CA ASN A 796 16.36 11.83 -3.35
C ASN A 796 15.91 13.03 -2.51
N LEU A 797 15.44 14.07 -3.18
CA LEU A 797 14.93 15.30 -2.58
C LEU A 797 13.65 15.68 -3.29
N THR A 798 12.65 16.08 -2.53
CA THR A 798 11.38 16.58 -3.06
C THR A 798 10.97 17.83 -2.33
N PHE A 799 10.64 18.86 -3.08
CA PHE A 799 10.01 20.07 -2.58
C PHE A 799 8.62 20.21 -3.22
N VAL A 800 7.59 20.44 -2.40
CA VAL A 800 6.20 20.63 -2.85
C VAL A 800 5.63 21.87 -2.18
N ASP A 801 5.12 22.78 -2.98
CA ASP A 801 4.32 23.91 -2.56
C ASP A 801 2.85 23.63 -2.89
N ASN A 802 1.97 23.68 -1.87
CA ASN A 802 0.55 23.38 -1.96
C ASN A 802 -0.30 24.61 -1.63
N GLU A 803 -1.23 24.96 -2.50
CA GLU A 803 -2.07 26.16 -2.34
C GLU A 803 -3.51 25.87 -2.75
N VAL A 804 -4.46 26.26 -1.90
CA VAL A 804 -5.88 26.32 -2.23
C VAL A 804 -6.13 27.62 -2.99
N THR A 805 -6.32 27.55 -4.29
CA THR A 805 -6.48 28.73 -5.15
C THR A 805 -7.92 29.18 -5.31
N LYS A 806 -8.87 28.31 -4.98
CA LYS A 806 -10.31 28.62 -4.94
C LYS A 806 -11.01 27.78 -3.89
N PHE A 807 -11.78 28.43 -3.05
CA PHE A 807 -12.58 27.78 -2.04
C PHE A 807 -13.80 28.65 -1.76
N LYS A 808 -15.00 28.17 -1.78
CA LYS A 808 -16.26 28.62 -1.22
C LYS A 808 -16.51 30.13 -1.04
N GLY A 809 -15.77 31.00 -1.69
CA GLY A 809 -15.63 32.42 -1.34
C GLY A 809 -14.58 32.59 -0.23
N ASP A 810 -14.45 33.79 0.29
CA ASP A 810 -13.37 34.16 1.24
C ASP A 810 -13.51 33.54 2.64
N GLU A 811 -14.49 32.69 2.88
CA GLU A 811 -14.71 32.06 4.18
C GLU A 811 -13.78 30.88 4.40
N ALA A 812 -13.03 30.91 5.50
CA ALA A 812 -12.23 29.80 5.94
C ALA A 812 -13.10 28.69 6.55
N SER A 813 -12.71 27.43 6.34
CA SER A 813 -13.27 26.28 7.05
C SER A 813 -12.29 25.83 8.12
N TYR A 814 -12.73 25.74 9.36
CA TYR A 814 -11.92 25.34 10.50
C TYR A 814 -12.26 23.93 10.93
N SER A 815 -11.25 23.13 11.25
CA SER A 815 -11.42 21.79 11.80
C SER A 815 -10.34 21.53 12.85
N GLY A 816 -10.71 21.56 14.13
CA GLY A 816 -9.74 21.49 15.22
C GLY A 816 -8.72 22.63 15.12
N THR A 817 -7.45 22.26 15.03
CA THR A 817 -6.32 23.18 14.93
C THR A 817 -5.89 23.49 13.48
N THR A 818 -6.70 23.13 12.48
CA THR A 818 -6.37 23.35 11.06
C THR A 818 -7.42 24.21 10.37
N MET A 819 -6.99 24.89 9.29
CA MET A 819 -7.91 25.64 8.44
C MET A 819 -7.70 25.31 6.96
N ILE A 820 -8.77 25.47 6.18
CA ILE A 820 -8.75 25.52 4.72
C ILE A 820 -9.22 26.91 4.30
N LYS A 821 -8.35 27.63 3.59
CA LYS A 821 -8.61 29.01 3.14
C LYS A 821 -7.86 29.28 1.83
N GLU A 822 -8.44 30.12 0.96
CA GLU A 822 -7.78 30.57 -0.25
C GLU A 822 -6.42 31.25 0.05
N GLY A 823 -5.40 30.97 -0.75
CA GLY A 823 -4.04 31.46 -0.61
C GLY A 823 -3.19 30.71 0.42
N TYR A 824 -3.69 29.69 1.05
CA TYR A 824 -2.97 28.85 2.02
C TYR A 824 -2.91 27.39 1.58
N GLY A 825 -1.98 26.63 2.15
CA GLY A 825 -1.94 25.18 1.98
C GLY A 825 -3.14 24.49 2.62
N ILE A 826 -3.49 23.30 2.11
CA ILE A 826 -4.54 22.46 2.71
C ILE A 826 -4.15 22.09 4.14
N ASN A 827 -5.09 22.22 5.09
CA ASN A 827 -4.88 21.91 6.51
C ASN A 827 -3.73 22.72 7.14
N THR A 828 -3.57 23.98 6.72
CA THR A 828 -2.65 24.90 7.40
C THR A 828 -3.00 24.99 8.88
N GLN A 829 -1.98 24.92 9.73
CA GLN A 829 -2.15 25.03 11.18
C GLN A 829 -2.72 26.40 11.54
N TYR A 830 -3.79 26.42 12.30
CA TYR A 830 -4.45 27.60 12.82
C TYR A 830 -4.60 27.46 14.32
N ILE A 831 -3.62 27.96 15.03
CA ILE A 831 -3.49 27.82 16.49
C ILE A 831 -3.19 29.17 17.12
N TYR A 832 -3.46 29.27 18.42
CA TYR A 832 -2.98 30.41 19.20
C TYR A 832 -1.48 30.31 19.39
N ILE A 833 -0.79 31.41 19.23
CA ILE A 833 0.64 31.52 19.53
C ILE A 833 0.77 31.84 21.00
N ALA A 834 1.39 30.92 21.77
CA ALA A 834 1.73 31.20 23.15
C ALA A 834 2.80 32.32 23.21
N ASP A 835 2.48 33.43 23.82
CA ASP A 835 3.41 34.52 24.02
C ASP A 835 4.33 34.24 25.22
N ARG A 836 3.76 34.02 26.38
CA ARG A 836 4.48 33.77 27.62
C ARG A 836 3.61 33.09 28.68
N ILE A 837 4.26 32.54 29.70
CA ILE A 837 3.59 32.11 30.92
C ILE A 837 3.57 33.33 31.85
N VAL A 838 2.39 33.67 32.43
CA VAL A 838 2.25 34.76 33.40
C VAL A 838 2.85 34.26 34.74
N GLN A 839 4.02 34.79 35.11
CA GLN A 839 4.75 34.40 36.34
C GLN A 839 4.95 35.55 37.31
N THR A 840 4.83 36.79 36.83
CA THR A 840 5.07 37.98 37.61
C THR A 840 3.92 38.96 37.54
N GLN A 841 3.83 39.92 38.51
CA GLN A 841 2.86 40.98 38.43
C GLN A 841 3.02 41.82 37.15
N ALA A 842 4.24 42.00 36.66
CA ALA A 842 4.49 42.72 35.41
C ALA A 842 3.92 41.98 34.16
N ASP A 843 3.95 40.66 34.18
CA ASP A 843 3.32 39.85 33.12
C ASP A 843 1.79 39.99 33.18
N LEU A 844 1.24 39.98 34.40
CA LEU A 844 -0.20 40.19 34.61
C LEU A 844 -0.65 41.57 34.13
N ASP A 845 0.09 42.63 34.50
CA ASP A 845 -0.17 43.99 34.07
C ASP A 845 -0.08 44.12 32.53
N TYR A 846 0.90 43.43 31.93
CA TYR A 846 1.01 43.35 30.47
C TYR A 846 -0.22 42.71 29.84
N VAL A 847 -0.65 41.53 30.29
CA VAL A 847 -1.84 40.87 29.79
C VAL A 847 -3.06 41.75 29.96
N GLN A 848 -3.24 42.37 31.14
CA GLN A 848 -4.32 43.30 31.39
C GLN A 848 -4.32 44.52 30.46
N SER A 849 -3.12 44.97 30.03
CA SER A 849 -3.00 46.08 29.09
C SER A 849 -3.37 45.73 27.65
N LEU A 850 -3.26 44.45 27.28
CA LEU A 850 -3.63 43.96 25.94
C LEU A 850 -5.11 43.74 25.77
N VAL A 851 -5.87 43.76 26.86
CA VAL A 851 -7.22 43.29 26.87
C VAL A 851 -8.18 44.39 27.27
N ASP A 852 -9.10 44.71 26.39
CA ASP A 852 -10.34 45.38 26.77
C ASP A 852 -11.22 44.35 27.51
N LEU A 853 -11.24 44.45 28.83
CA LEU A 853 -11.82 43.49 29.77
C LEU A 853 -13.32 43.17 29.55
N SER A 854 -13.97 43.87 28.58
CA SER A 854 -15.37 43.66 28.27
C SER A 854 -15.68 42.41 27.46
N LEU A 855 -14.65 41.74 26.91
CA LEU A 855 -14.79 40.65 25.92
C LEU A 855 -14.07 39.33 26.27
N ILE A 856 -13.57 39.14 27.51
CA ILE A 856 -12.77 37.97 27.81
C ILE A 856 -13.55 36.94 28.60
N HIS A 857 -13.63 35.79 28.02
CA HIS A 857 -13.59 34.55 28.75
C HIS A 857 -12.12 34.12 28.85
N ILE A 858 -11.49 34.40 29.99
CA ILE A 858 -10.23 33.75 30.34
C ILE A 858 -10.62 32.36 30.79
N SER A 859 -10.34 31.38 29.97
CA SER A 859 -10.40 29.96 30.34
C SER A 859 -9.00 29.50 30.66
#